data_80e08cdaae759146b25e879c8c5e2afc
#
_entry.id   80e08cdaae759146b25e879c8c5e2afc
#
_cell.length_a   1.000
_cell.length_b   1.000
_cell.length_c   1.000
_cell.angle_alpha   90.00
_cell.angle_beta   90.00
_cell.angle_gamma   90.00
#
_symmetry.space_group_name_H-M   'P 1'
#
loop_
_entity.id
_entity.type
_entity.pdbx_description
1 polymer ?
#
loop_
_entity_poly.entity_id
_entity_poly.type
_entity_poly.pdbx_seq_one_letter_code
_entity_poly.pdbx_strand_id
1 'polypeptide(L)'
;MLSVASVSSAGGAANYFAKDDYYVGDGPAELSEWGGKGAEALGLSGPVTKEDFEKVLDGKLPDGTIVNGNENRRAGIDLTFSMPKSASLMAQLGGDKRVLTAQEAAVKATMTYLEKHFAEARDYSRNPNGEAVQTGKLLYALFQHDTSRKLDPQNHTHAVIAAMTQDKAGNWKALWNGEVWKNNSVLGSIYNAALRTNLEKLGYRTELTGKHGQFEIQGVSREVIEAFSQRRLDILATAEKLGRRANETEFLRGVTKNTRDPKLNPDDKQALRQEWAKRAEGLEFDAKAMVEQTRARIDNGREGPLGTAERVRGVIAAVQETAQLYTRPADELTTNGLQRMGLTPTQLRTELVTASAVRVIGERETSWTRGELVKTALDLGARGVTVEGVEARMEALVDKGQMLPGKSARLDGAIEKYTTPEHVAIERATLANVTAGKDASPGMIEAGGAPERLRAVSGEYDLNAEQIAAGTLALSSDDRTVVIQGVAGAGKTTLISAIASVAREEGRDVIGLAFANKMVNDLRNETEIRTANGEAVKEGIEARTVSSFVNQHLRGALHGSGPTFEASRAALQGRILVLDEASLVANKPMNDLLTIANRLGVEKLVMIGDKAQLQPIEAGKSFSLIQADGPALARLDTSLRQRTEHMKEASGLARAGRFRESFALLGDKVVEAGKDHLEVAAKTWLDLPPEDRERTAIYSSGRDARASLNRMVQDGLRAEGSIKGEGLTLDTLRPAHATREELRYAATYAKGQLLEVMRQNAPGGLSRGRYDVEGLDAKGRVFLRDENGKLKRFDPSRIDPVDKRDALRLSEKTKETIHEGDKVRWTEKDDARKLMKSEEAKILGVKDGVVTVENRHGETVELKQNDKMLERMGLAYAINMHQAQGDTRDMAIGEMHSSARHLSNQRLALVMMTRVRDDITIVTNDRDQLLAQIGRNPGDKTSALETLGEKRIADARIDRAAPDFNPKIPEHLKVGEASADRLPSVDKESLRAVPQIDLPERNIERAR
;
A
#
# COMPACT_ATOMS: atom_id res chain seq x y z
N MET A 1 13.11 -11.41 -12.20
CA MET A 1 12.80 -11.14 -10.76
C MET A 1 14.06 -10.60 -10.08
N LEU A 2 13.95 -9.60 -9.22
CA LEU A 2 15.08 -9.08 -8.45
C LEU A 2 15.04 -9.59 -7.01
N SER A 3 16.17 -10.08 -6.50
CA SER A 3 16.36 -10.36 -5.08
C SER A 3 17.58 -9.62 -4.53
N VAL A 4 17.57 -9.32 -3.22
CA VAL A 4 18.64 -8.58 -2.53
C VAL A 4 19.12 -9.40 -1.36
N ALA A 5 20.44 -9.52 -1.21
CA ALA A 5 21.08 -10.23 -0.12
C ALA A 5 22.30 -9.45 0.43
N SER A 6 22.59 -9.59 1.71
CA SER A 6 23.82 -9.05 2.28
C SER A 6 24.99 -9.98 1.98
N VAL A 7 26.14 -9.43 1.62
CA VAL A 7 27.42 -10.12 1.52
C VAL A 7 28.13 -9.96 2.86
N SER A 8 28.26 -11.07 3.59
CA SER A 8 28.79 -11.07 4.96
C SER A 8 30.32 -11.07 5.01
N SER A 9 31.00 -11.72 4.04
CA SER A 9 32.47 -11.78 3.99
C SER A 9 32.98 -11.67 2.56
N ALA A 10 34.12 -11.03 2.38
CA ALA A 10 34.80 -10.86 1.11
C ALA A 10 35.30 -12.19 0.56
N GLY A 11 36.04 -12.97 1.36
CA GLY A 11 36.56 -14.28 0.95
C GLY A 11 35.46 -15.28 0.65
N GLY A 12 34.34 -15.26 1.42
CA GLY A 12 33.18 -16.10 1.13
C GLY A 12 32.56 -15.81 -0.22
N ALA A 13 32.39 -14.54 -0.57
CA ALA A 13 31.87 -14.11 -1.87
C ALA A 13 32.87 -14.43 -3.00
N ALA A 14 34.14 -14.10 -2.82
CA ALA A 14 35.18 -14.38 -3.82
C ALA A 14 35.29 -15.87 -4.14
N ASN A 15 35.24 -16.73 -3.12
CA ASN A 15 35.25 -18.18 -3.30
C ASN A 15 33.95 -18.70 -3.93
N TYR A 16 32.76 -18.09 -3.63
CA TYR A 16 31.51 -18.49 -4.25
C TYR A 16 31.56 -18.27 -5.77
N PHE A 17 32.00 -17.12 -6.21
CA PHE A 17 32.10 -16.79 -7.62
C PHE A 17 33.30 -17.47 -8.30
N ALA A 18 34.35 -17.88 -7.57
CA ALA A 18 35.48 -18.64 -8.13
C ALA A 18 35.13 -20.10 -8.51
N LYS A 19 34.19 -20.74 -7.78
CA LYS A 19 33.79 -22.12 -8.01
C LYS A 19 33.12 -22.35 -9.36
N ASP A 20 32.61 -21.30 -9.99
CA ASP A 20 31.86 -21.38 -11.23
C ASP A 20 32.62 -20.79 -12.43
N ASP A 21 33.97 -20.67 -12.35
CA ASP A 21 34.87 -20.16 -13.40
C ASP A 21 34.51 -18.75 -13.94
N TYR A 22 34.07 -17.84 -13.01
CA TYR A 22 33.70 -16.47 -13.38
C TYR A 22 34.87 -15.49 -13.41
N TYR A 23 36.03 -15.90 -12.95
CA TYR A 23 37.21 -15.06 -12.94
C TYR A 23 38.11 -15.33 -14.14
N VAL A 24 38.83 -14.33 -14.58
CA VAL A 24 39.87 -14.46 -15.60
C VAL A 24 40.95 -15.40 -15.09
N GLY A 25 41.15 -16.52 -15.74
CA GLY A 25 42.18 -17.50 -15.42
C GLY A 25 41.99 -18.79 -16.21
N ASP A 26 40.81 -19.41 -16.17
CA ASP A 26 40.58 -20.70 -16.78
C ASP A 26 39.20 -20.84 -17.50
N GLY A 27 38.44 -19.72 -17.69
CA GLY A 27 37.14 -19.68 -18.32
C GLY A 27 36.93 -18.49 -19.27
N PRO A 28 35.80 -18.38 -20.00
CA PRO A 28 35.57 -17.27 -20.90
C PRO A 28 35.44 -15.97 -20.10
N ALA A 29 36.35 -15.05 -20.32
CA ALA A 29 36.46 -13.72 -19.70
C ALA A 29 35.19 -12.85 -19.85
N GLU A 30 34.20 -13.31 -20.58
CA GLU A 30 32.98 -12.60 -20.95
C GLU A 30 31.87 -12.64 -19.87
N LEU A 31 32.06 -13.38 -18.76
CA LEU A 31 31.02 -13.63 -17.75
C LEU A 31 31.09 -12.72 -16.51
N SER A 32 32.12 -11.88 -16.41
CA SER A 32 32.25 -10.89 -15.30
C SER A 32 32.73 -9.55 -15.78
N GLU A 33 32.27 -8.47 -15.15
CA GLU A 33 32.61 -7.09 -15.53
C GLU A 33 32.52 -6.16 -14.30
N TRP A 34 33.52 -5.26 -14.18
CA TRP A 34 33.45 -4.13 -13.26
C TRP A 34 32.48 -3.08 -13.76
N GLY A 35 31.74 -2.42 -12.86
CA GLY A 35 30.80 -1.37 -13.21
C GLY A 35 30.62 -0.30 -12.13
N GLY A 36 30.00 0.81 -12.55
CA GLY A 36 29.73 1.98 -11.74
C GLY A 36 30.84 3.03 -11.79
N LYS A 37 30.45 4.26 -11.53
CA LYS A 37 31.39 5.43 -11.53
C LYS A 37 32.48 5.31 -10.48
N GLY A 38 32.24 4.50 -9.43
CA GLY A 38 33.27 4.16 -8.45
C GLY A 38 34.36 3.26 -9.03
N ALA A 39 34.00 2.31 -9.89
CA ALA A 39 34.97 1.48 -10.60
C ALA A 39 35.78 2.33 -11.61
N GLU A 40 35.11 3.18 -12.38
CA GLU A 40 35.76 4.12 -13.32
C GLU A 40 36.76 5.03 -12.59
N ALA A 41 36.38 5.55 -11.40
CA ALA A 41 37.26 6.40 -10.60
C ALA A 41 38.54 5.70 -10.10
N LEU A 42 38.55 4.37 -10.03
CA LEU A 42 39.68 3.53 -9.62
C LEU A 42 40.42 2.92 -10.83
N GLY A 43 39.99 3.20 -12.07
CA GLY A 43 40.54 2.60 -13.28
C GLY A 43 40.22 1.10 -13.40
N LEU A 44 39.22 0.59 -12.65
CA LEU A 44 38.71 -0.78 -12.75
C LEU A 44 37.76 -0.89 -13.93
N SER A 45 38.08 -1.74 -14.89
CA SER A 45 37.23 -1.98 -16.08
C SER A 45 37.46 -3.41 -16.60
N GLY A 46 36.47 -3.92 -17.37
CA GLY A 46 36.54 -5.25 -17.95
C GLY A 46 36.40 -6.37 -16.94
N PRO A 47 36.97 -7.55 -17.20
CA PRO A 47 36.79 -8.77 -16.41
C PRO A 47 37.27 -8.59 -14.95
N VAL A 48 36.55 -9.24 -14.04
CA VAL A 48 36.81 -9.20 -12.60
C VAL A 48 37.82 -10.31 -12.22
N THR A 49 38.93 -9.95 -11.55
CA THR A 49 39.82 -10.94 -10.96
C THR A 49 39.35 -11.30 -9.55
N LYS A 50 39.62 -12.53 -9.10
CA LYS A 50 39.27 -12.94 -7.72
C LYS A 50 39.97 -12.08 -6.68
N GLU A 51 41.25 -11.80 -6.91
CA GLU A 51 42.09 -11.06 -5.96
C GLU A 51 41.61 -9.60 -5.81
N ASP A 52 41.34 -8.90 -6.91
CA ASP A 52 40.85 -7.54 -6.86
C ASP A 52 39.44 -7.46 -6.25
N PHE A 53 38.58 -8.41 -6.57
CA PHE A 53 37.24 -8.49 -6.03
C PHE A 53 37.25 -8.69 -4.50
N GLU A 54 38.11 -9.60 -4.00
CA GLU A 54 38.26 -9.83 -2.57
C GLU A 54 38.82 -8.60 -1.85
N LYS A 55 39.86 -7.95 -2.41
CA LYS A 55 40.44 -6.71 -1.88
C LYS A 55 39.42 -5.60 -1.80
N VAL A 56 38.67 -5.36 -2.88
CA VAL A 56 37.62 -4.34 -2.93
C VAL A 56 36.55 -4.61 -1.90
N LEU A 57 36.05 -5.84 -1.79
CA LEU A 57 35.06 -6.20 -0.77
C LEU A 57 35.61 -6.07 0.66
N ASP A 58 36.90 -6.26 0.86
CA ASP A 58 37.60 -6.00 2.14
C ASP A 58 37.82 -4.49 2.40
N GLY A 59 37.46 -3.61 1.46
CA GLY A 59 37.66 -2.18 1.60
C GLY A 59 39.09 -1.71 1.31
N LYS A 60 39.90 -2.53 0.65
CA LYS A 60 41.23 -2.22 0.21
C LYS A 60 41.18 -1.86 -1.27
N LEU A 61 41.36 -0.57 -1.57
CA LEU A 61 41.29 -0.08 -2.94
C LEU A 61 42.62 -0.22 -3.67
N PRO A 62 42.65 -0.25 -5.01
CA PRO A 62 43.89 -0.38 -5.79
C PRO A 62 44.91 0.73 -5.55
N ASP A 63 44.44 1.93 -5.17
CA ASP A 63 45.28 3.08 -4.84
C ASP A 63 45.88 3.03 -3.41
N GLY A 64 45.65 1.95 -2.66
CA GLY A 64 46.09 1.75 -1.27
C GLY A 64 45.16 2.35 -0.23
N THR A 65 44.09 3.00 -0.60
CA THR A 65 43.09 3.53 0.34
C THR A 65 42.36 2.40 1.08
N ILE A 66 42.23 2.55 2.39
CA ILE A 66 41.43 1.63 3.22
C ILE A 66 40.13 2.34 3.64
N VAL A 67 38.97 1.78 3.21
CA VAL A 67 37.66 2.33 3.52
C VAL A 67 37.03 1.54 4.65
N ASN A 68 36.76 2.17 5.78
CA ASN A 68 36.14 1.56 6.97
C ASN A 68 36.84 0.30 7.47
N GLY A 69 37.96 0.47 8.20
CA GLY A 69 38.75 -0.62 8.77
C GLY A 69 38.14 -1.45 9.91
N ASN A 70 36.83 -1.34 10.17
CA ASN A 70 36.13 -2.09 11.20
C ASN A 70 35.97 -3.57 10.78
N GLU A 71 36.41 -4.50 11.58
CA GLU A 71 36.35 -5.95 11.34
C GLU A 71 34.90 -6.47 11.16
N ASN A 72 33.92 -5.82 11.79
CA ASN A 72 32.49 -6.19 11.72
C ASN A 72 31.74 -5.51 10.54
N ARG A 73 32.44 -4.90 9.59
CA ARG A 73 31.82 -4.27 8.43
C ARG A 73 31.16 -5.31 7.52
N ARG A 74 30.05 -4.98 6.91
CA ARG A 74 29.49 -5.78 5.81
C ARG A 74 30.35 -5.57 4.57
N ALA A 75 30.65 -6.65 3.84
CA ALA A 75 31.46 -6.57 2.63
C ALA A 75 30.69 -5.91 1.47
N GLY A 76 29.39 -6.16 1.36
CA GLY A 76 28.58 -5.61 0.27
C GLY A 76 27.12 -6.02 0.27
N ILE A 77 26.49 -5.79 -0.88
CA ILE A 77 25.12 -6.20 -1.18
C ILE A 77 25.12 -6.92 -2.53
N ASP A 78 24.44 -8.06 -2.62
CA ASP A 78 24.23 -8.78 -3.86
C ASP A 78 22.79 -8.52 -4.36
N LEU A 79 22.67 -7.96 -5.55
CA LEU A 79 21.44 -7.80 -6.32
C LEU A 79 21.40 -8.88 -7.40
N THR A 80 20.53 -9.89 -7.26
CA THR A 80 20.40 -10.95 -8.24
C THR A 80 19.25 -10.68 -9.20
N PHE A 81 19.54 -10.41 -10.46
CA PHE A 81 18.62 -10.13 -11.56
C PHE A 81 18.31 -11.42 -12.35
N SER A 82 17.22 -12.07 -12.02
CA SER A 82 16.81 -13.32 -12.70
C SER A 82 15.88 -13.03 -13.89
N MET A 83 16.20 -13.65 -15.01
CA MET A 83 15.40 -13.61 -16.23
C MET A 83 14.10 -14.42 -16.07
N PRO A 84 12.98 -14.07 -16.75
CA PRO A 84 11.83 -14.95 -16.88
C PRO A 84 12.23 -16.33 -17.39
N LYS A 85 11.53 -17.38 -16.96
CA LYS A 85 11.88 -18.76 -17.33
C LYS A 85 11.81 -18.96 -18.85
N SER A 86 10.75 -18.48 -19.48
CA SER A 86 10.59 -18.54 -20.94
C SER A 86 11.75 -17.87 -21.69
N ALA A 87 12.25 -16.72 -21.19
CA ALA A 87 13.38 -16.05 -21.81
C ALA A 87 14.69 -16.83 -21.64
N SER A 88 14.90 -17.46 -20.48
CA SER A 88 16.05 -18.34 -20.25
C SER A 88 16.02 -19.56 -21.19
N LEU A 89 14.84 -20.11 -21.47
CA LEU A 89 14.67 -21.23 -22.44
C LEU A 89 15.02 -20.77 -23.86
N MET A 90 14.62 -19.55 -24.28
CA MET A 90 15.02 -19.02 -25.60
C MET A 90 16.53 -18.85 -25.73
N ALA A 91 17.19 -18.39 -24.68
CA ALA A 91 18.63 -18.22 -24.65
C ALA A 91 19.37 -19.57 -24.70
N GLN A 92 18.97 -20.56 -23.86
CA GLN A 92 19.72 -21.80 -23.65
C GLN A 92 19.32 -22.92 -24.61
N LEU A 93 18.03 -23.15 -24.84
CA LEU A 93 17.51 -24.17 -25.74
C LEU A 93 17.34 -23.63 -27.15
N GLY A 94 16.84 -22.41 -27.29
CA GLY A 94 16.72 -21.76 -28.62
C GLY A 94 18.03 -21.24 -29.18
N GLY A 95 19.06 -21.10 -28.37
CA GLY A 95 20.40 -20.61 -28.78
C GLY A 95 20.43 -19.12 -29.17
N ASP A 96 19.42 -18.33 -28.75
CA ASP A 96 19.37 -16.90 -29.08
C ASP A 96 20.20 -16.05 -28.10
N LYS A 97 21.48 -15.83 -28.40
CA LYS A 97 22.40 -15.01 -27.61
C LYS A 97 21.96 -13.57 -27.45
N ARG A 98 21.12 -13.02 -28.36
CA ARG A 98 20.60 -11.64 -28.28
C ARG A 98 19.77 -11.43 -27.01
N VAL A 99 19.16 -12.49 -26.46
CA VAL A 99 18.42 -12.48 -25.22
C VAL A 99 19.34 -12.19 -24.02
N LEU A 100 20.58 -12.70 -24.06
CA LEU A 100 21.58 -12.41 -23.00
C LEU A 100 22.02 -10.94 -23.03
N THR A 101 22.28 -10.42 -24.22
CA THR A 101 22.60 -8.98 -24.41
C THR A 101 21.43 -8.09 -23.95
N ALA A 102 20.19 -8.53 -24.20
CA ALA A 102 19.00 -7.81 -23.72
C ALA A 102 18.91 -7.78 -22.19
N GLN A 103 19.30 -8.87 -21.52
CA GLN A 103 19.38 -8.93 -20.06
C GLN A 103 20.47 -8.02 -19.52
N GLU A 104 21.67 -8.09 -20.08
CA GLU A 104 22.81 -7.24 -19.70
C GLU A 104 22.44 -5.73 -19.77
N ALA A 105 21.84 -5.31 -20.86
CA ALA A 105 21.38 -3.95 -21.05
C ALA A 105 20.32 -3.55 -19.98
N ALA A 106 19.40 -4.45 -19.65
CA ALA A 106 18.40 -4.20 -18.60
C ALA A 106 19.01 -4.10 -17.19
N VAL A 107 20.00 -4.94 -16.88
CA VAL A 107 20.77 -4.85 -15.63
C VAL A 107 21.53 -3.53 -15.55
N LYS A 108 22.28 -3.16 -16.59
CA LYS A 108 23.05 -1.89 -16.64
C LYS A 108 22.14 -0.67 -16.49
N ALA A 109 20.99 -0.63 -17.16
CA ALA A 109 20.00 0.45 -17.00
C ALA A 109 19.49 0.55 -15.54
N THR A 110 19.22 -0.58 -14.91
CA THR A 110 18.76 -0.62 -13.51
C THR A 110 19.85 -0.18 -12.55
N MET A 111 21.09 -0.60 -12.76
CA MET A 111 22.24 -0.20 -11.94
C MET A 111 22.55 1.29 -12.09
N THR A 112 22.42 1.84 -13.29
CA THR A 112 22.57 3.31 -13.55
C THR A 112 21.52 4.10 -12.75
N TYR A 113 20.26 3.64 -12.74
CA TYR A 113 19.21 4.28 -11.94
C TYR A 113 19.51 4.19 -10.43
N LEU A 114 19.92 3.00 -9.95
CA LEU A 114 20.30 2.79 -8.56
C LEU A 114 21.46 3.73 -8.16
N GLU A 115 22.51 3.79 -8.95
CA GLU A 115 23.66 4.64 -8.71
C GLU A 115 23.26 6.12 -8.63
N LYS A 116 22.45 6.58 -9.58
CA LYS A 116 21.99 7.97 -9.68
C LYS A 116 21.11 8.39 -8.48
N HIS A 117 20.25 7.51 -7.97
CA HIS A 117 19.17 7.89 -7.04
C HIS A 117 19.27 7.29 -5.63
N PHE A 118 20.00 6.18 -5.44
CA PHE A 118 20.03 5.44 -4.17
C PHE A 118 21.44 5.20 -3.60
N ALA A 119 22.48 5.71 -4.26
CA ALA A 119 23.83 5.68 -3.71
C ALA A 119 23.99 6.80 -2.67
N GLU A 120 24.07 6.43 -1.38
CA GLU A 120 24.17 7.36 -0.26
C GLU A 120 25.36 7.03 0.65
N ALA A 121 25.90 8.06 1.29
CA ALA A 121 26.83 7.93 2.43
C ALA A 121 26.25 8.70 3.63
N ARG A 122 26.79 8.44 4.82
CA ARG A 122 26.49 9.27 5.98
C ARG A 122 27.50 10.41 6.12
N ASP A 123 26.99 11.60 6.29
CA ASP A 123 27.73 12.79 6.65
C ASP A 123 27.50 13.14 8.12
N TYR A 124 28.55 13.11 8.92
CA TYR A 124 28.53 13.40 10.34
C TYR A 124 28.94 14.84 10.67
N SER A 125 29.21 15.68 9.68
CA SER A 125 29.68 17.05 9.87
C SER A 125 28.64 17.95 10.54
N ARG A 126 27.34 17.68 10.35
CA ARG A 126 26.26 18.49 10.84
C ARG A 126 25.41 17.80 11.90
N ASN A 127 25.43 16.49 11.96
CA ASN A 127 24.61 15.69 12.85
C ASN A 127 25.42 14.51 13.37
N PRO A 128 25.59 14.33 14.71
CA PRO A 128 26.31 13.19 15.30
C PRO A 128 25.79 11.82 14.87
N ASN A 129 24.50 11.73 14.52
CA ASN A 129 23.86 10.51 14.03
C ASN A 129 24.07 10.29 12.52
N GLY A 130 24.70 11.24 11.81
CA GLY A 130 24.94 11.24 10.39
C GLY A 130 23.70 11.52 9.56
N GLU A 131 23.82 12.42 8.59
CA GLU A 131 22.80 12.66 7.56
C GLU A 131 23.10 11.83 6.32
N ALA A 132 22.05 11.21 5.72
CA ALA A 132 22.23 10.53 4.45
C ALA A 132 22.41 11.56 3.34
N VAL A 133 23.54 11.47 2.62
CA VAL A 133 23.90 12.34 1.52
C VAL A 133 24.09 11.52 0.26
N GLN A 134 23.43 11.94 -0.82
CA GLN A 134 23.54 11.27 -2.09
C GLN A 134 24.92 11.47 -2.71
N THR A 135 25.57 10.38 -3.06
CA THR A 135 26.91 10.36 -3.66
C THR A 135 26.87 10.18 -5.18
N GLY A 136 25.92 9.38 -5.67
CA GLY A 136 25.75 9.09 -7.10
C GLY A 136 26.89 8.28 -7.70
N LYS A 137 27.65 7.54 -6.88
CA LYS A 137 28.76 6.69 -7.32
C LYS A 137 28.71 5.35 -6.60
N LEU A 138 28.72 4.26 -7.36
CA LEU A 138 28.81 2.90 -6.84
C LEU A 138 30.04 2.20 -7.40
N LEU A 139 30.51 1.21 -6.67
CA LEU A 139 31.55 0.27 -7.09
C LEU A 139 30.93 -1.12 -7.03
N TYR A 140 30.76 -1.78 -8.18
CA TYR A 140 30.17 -3.12 -8.21
C TYR A 140 30.82 -4.01 -9.27
N ALA A 141 30.63 -5.32 -9.11
CA ALA A 141 31.02 -6.34 -10.08
C ALA A 141 29.77 -7.09 -10.54
N LEU A 142 29.65 -7.36 -11.84
CA LEU A 142 28.61 -8.18 -12.45
C LEU A 142 29.15 -9.57 -12.70
N PHE A 143 28.34 -10.61 -12.38
CA PHE A 143 28.62 -12.01 -12.67
C PHE A 143 27.40 -12.67 -13.29
N GLN A 144 27.55 -13.29 -14.46
CA GLN A 144 26.46 -13.93 -15.18
C GLN A 144 26.43 -15.43 -14.94
N HIS A 145 25.22 -15.95 -14.67
CA HIS A 145 24.94 -17.37 -14.45
C HIS A 145 23.88 -17.87 -15.43
N ASP A 146 23.98 -19.15 -15.83
CA ASP A 146 23.06 -19.78 -16.78
C ASP A 146 22.14 -20.82 -16.19
N THR A 147 22.39 -21.28 -14.95
CA THR A 147 21.66 -22.39 -14.31
C THR A 147 21.10 -22.04 -12.96
N SER A 148 19.97 -22.66 -12.60
CA SER A 148 19.47 -22.68 -11.22
C SER A 148 20.28 -23.68 -10.36
N ARG A 149 20.06 -23.67 -9.02
CA ARG A 149 20.69 -24.66 -8.11
C ARG A 149 20.30 -26.11 -8.41
N LYS A 150 19.20 -26.35 -9.09
CA LYS A 150 18.73 -27.67 -9.56
C LYS A 150 19.07 -27.91 -11.01
N LEU A 151 20.04 -27.17 -11.55
CA LEU A 151 20.55 -27.30 -12.91
C LEU A 151 19.49 -27.06 -14.02
N ASP A 152 18.37 -26.37 -13.70
CA ASP A 152 17.45 -25.91 -14.75
C ASP A 152 18.03 -24.68 -15.48
N PRO A 153 17.71 -24.47 -16.77
CA PRO A 153 18.03 -23.24 -17.48
C PRO A 153 17.48 -22.00 -16.74
N GLN A 154 18.33 -21.18 -16.21
CA GLN A 154 17.93 -19.97 -15.47
C GLN A 154 19.00 -18.91 -15.56
N ASN A 155 18.96 -18.09 -16.58
CA ASN A 155 19.90 -16.98 -16.69
C ASN A 155 19.62 -15.92 -15.61
N HIS A 156 20.67 -15.55 -14.90
CA HIS A 156 20.62 -14.48 -13.91
C HIS A 156 21.99 -13.80 -13.76
N THR A 157 21.96 -12.55 -13.37
CA THR A 157 23.16 -11.75 -13.15
C THR A 157 23.20 -11.29 -11.70
N HIS A 158 24.32 -11.57 -11.03
CA HIS A 158 24.62 -10.99 -9.73
C HIS A 158 25.31 -9.65 -9.95
N ALA A 159 24.80 -8.59 -9.33
CA ALA A 159 25.47 -7.32 -9.20
C ALA A 159 25.89 -7.13 -7.74
N VAL A 160 27.16 -7.41 -7.47
CA VAL A 160 27.72 -7.33 -6.12
C VAL A 160 28.28 -5.94 -5.89
N ILE A 161 27.59 -5.14 -5.12
CA ILE A 161 27.94 -3.76 -4.78
C ILE A 161 28.82 -3.79 -3.54
N ALA A 162 30.03 -3.23 -3.62
CA ALA A 162 30.90 -3.05 -2.47
C ALA A 162 30.26 -2.08 -1.45
N ALA A 163 30.50 -2.31 -0.15
CA ALA A 163 29.92 -1.49 0.93
C ALA A 163 30.61 -0.10 1.02
N MET A 164 30.91 0.52 -0.12
CA MET A 164 31.57 1.81 -0.21
C MET A 164 31.06 2.64 -1.36
N THR A 165 31.26 3.95 -1.25
CA THR A 165 30.88 4.95 -2.26
C THR A 165 31.87 6.11 -2.17
N GLN A 166 31.97 6.90 -3.23
CA GLN A 166 32.81 8.09 -3.26
C GLN A 166 31.95 9.36 -3.24
N ASP A 167 32.21 10.26 -2.31
CA ASP A 167 31.50 11.54 -2.23
C ASP A 167 31.91 12.51 -3.37
N LYS A 168 31.25 13.67 -3.44
CA LYS A 168 31.52 14.68 -4.46
C LYS A 168 32.91 15.31 -4.35
N ALA A 169 33.54 15.25 -3.17
CA ALA A 169 34.91 15.72 -2.94
C ALA A 169 35.99 14.68 -3.29
N GLY A 170 35.57 13.48 -3.71
CA GLY A 170 36.46 12.39 -4.06
C GLY A 170 36.85 11.47 -2.89
N ASN A 171 36.31 11.68 -1.69
CA ASN A 171 36.63 10.86 -0.54
C ASN A 171 35.79 9.57 -0.53
N TRP A 172 36.42 8.44 -0.28
CA TRP A 172 35.74 7.17 -0.10
C TRP A 172 35.10 7.07 1.29
N LYS A 173 33.85 6.67 1.33
CA LYS A 173 33.01 6.51 2.53
C LYS A 173 32.27 5.19 2.52
N ALA A 174 31.80 4.74 3.69
CA ALA A 174 30.92 3.59 3.76
C ALA A 174 29.59 3.90 3.05
N LEU A 175 29.14 2.97 2.22
CA LEU A 175 27.83 3.04 1.56
C LEU A 175 26.72 2.90 2.58
N TRP A 176 25.82 3.88 2.63
CA TRP A 176 24.56 3.78 3.34
C TRP A 176 23.50 3.12 2.45
N ASN A 177 23.19 1.87 2.75
CA ASN A 177 22.42 1.02 1.83
C ASN A 177 20.92 0.94 2.13
N GLY A 178 20.41 1.77 3.06
CA GLY A 178 19.01 1.75 3.47
C GLY A 178 18.03 1.94 2.31
N GLU A 179 18.33 2.88 1.40
CA GLU A 179 17.47 3.14 0.24
C GLU A 179 17.52 2.00 -0.80
N VAL A 180 18.64 1.30 -0.96
CA VAL A 180 18.74 0.13 -1.84
C VAL A 180 17.75 -0.97 -1.39
N TRP A 181 17.74 -1.26 -0.10
CA TRP A 181 16.82 -2.24 0.48
C TRP A 181 15.36 -1.81 0.40
N LYS A 182 15.09 -0.54 0.65
CA LYS A 182 13.74 0.03 0.65
C LYS A 182 13.14 0.03 -0.75
N ASN A 183 13.95 0.30 -1.77
CA ASN A 183 13.52 0.46 -3.15
C ASN A 183 13.75 -0.77 -4.03
N ASN A 184 13.96 -1.97 -3.46
CA ASN A 184 14.19 -3.18 -4.24
C ASN A 184 13.06 -3.50 -5.23
N SER A 185 11.80 -3.18 -4.88
CA SER A 185 10.65 -3.34 -5.76
C SER A 185 10.66 -2.33 -6.94
N VAL A 186 11.14 -1.11 -6.70
CA VAL A 186 11.35 -0.11 -7.77
C VAL A 186 12.37 -0.63 -8.78
N LEU A 187 13.53 -1.09 -8.29
CA LEU A 187 14.57 -1.67 -9.13
C LEU A 187 14.09 -2.90 -9.89
N GLY A 188 13.26 -3.74 -9.25
CA GLY A 188 12.64 -4.90 -9.89
C GLY A 188 11.71 -4.51 -11.05
N SER A 189 10.89 -3.46 -10.87
CA SER A 189 10.01 -2.94 -11.92
C SER A 189 10.80 -2.33 -13.09
N ILE A 190 11.87 -1.60 -12.80
CA ILE A 190 12.78 -1.04 -13.83
C ILE A 190 13.41 -2.16 -14.64
N TYR A 191 14.01 -3.16 -13.99
CA TYR A 191 14.62 -4.31 -14.65
C TYR A 191 13.64 -5.05 -15.54
N ASN A 192 12.44 -5.39 -15.04
CA ASN A 192 11.44 -6.11 -15.81
C ASN A 192 10.96 -5.30 -17.02
N ALA A 193 10.71 -4.00 -16.86
CA ALA A 193 10.28 -3.12 -17.95
C ALA A 193 11.36 -2.99 -19.03
N ALA A 194 12.62 -2.80 -18.63
CA ALA A 194 13.75 -2.71 -19.55
C ALA A 194 13.98 -4.01 -20.31
N LEU A 195 14.02 -5.16 -19.61
CA LEU A 195 14.20 -6.46 -20.23
C LEU A 195 13.05 -6.79 -21.20
N ARG A 196 11.80 -6.56 -20.78
CA ARG A 196 10.62 -6.74 -21.60
C ARG A 196 10.70 -5.91 -22.87
N THR A 197 11.02 -4.62 -22.75
CA THR A 197 11.18 -3.71 -23.89
C THR A 197 12.28 -4.18 -24.84
N ASN A 198 13.41 -4.65 -24.31
CA ASN A 198 14.52 -5.15 -25.12
C ASN A 198 14.13 -6.46 -25.87
N LEU A 199 13.44 -7.38 -25.21
CA LEU A 199 12.96 -8.61 -25.85
C LEU A 199 11.88 -8.33 -26.91
N GLU A 200 11.00 -7.36 -26.68
CA GLU A 200 10.01 -6.93 -27.68
C GLU A 200 10.67 -6.32 -28.92
N LYS A 201 11.78 -5.58 -28.76
CA LYS A 201 12.60 -5.11 -29.90
C LYS A 201 13.26 -6.26 -30.69
N LEU A 202 13.56 -7.38 -30.03
CA LEU A 202 14.05 -8.60 -30.67
C LEU A 202 12.95 -9.43 -31.36
N GLY A 203 11.69 -8.94 -31.37
CA GLY A 203 10.55 -9.58 -32.02
C GLY A 203 9.77 -10.58 -31.13
N TYR A 204 10.17 -10.76 -29.89
CA TYR A 204 9.40 -11.58 -28.94
C TYR A 204 8.09 -10.88 -28.55
N ARG A 205 7.04 -11.66 -28.41
CA ARG A 205 5.79 -11.20 -27.80
C ARG A 205 5.80 -11.57 -26.34
N THR A 206 5.37 -10.65 -25.48
CA THR A 206 5.38 -10.83 -24.03
C THR A 206 3.97 -10.75 -23.47
N GLU A 207 3.72 -11.46 -22.37
CA GLU A 207 2.50 -11.34 -21.57
C GLU A 207 2.85 -11.11 -20.11
N LEU A 208 2.09 -10.25 -19.44
CA LEU A 208 2.28 -9.95 -18.04
C LEU A 208 1.70 -11.08 -17.18
N THR A 209 2.48 -11.57 -16.23
CA THR A 209 2.12 -12.76 -15.43
C THR A 209 2.06 -12.53 -13.93
N GLY A 210 2.46 -11.37 -13.45
CA GLY A 210 2.53 -11.10 -12.03
C GLY A 210 2.70 -9.62 -11.68
N LYS A 211 2.97 -9.35 -10.40
CA LYS A 211 3.24 -8.01 -9.88
C LYS A 211 4.60 -7.49 -10.36
N HIS A 212 4.80 -6.17 -10.26
CA HIS A 212 6.07 -5.52 -10.60
C HIS A 212 6.52 -5.74 -12.04
N GLY A 213 5.57 -5.74 -12.98
CA GLY A 213 5.86 -5.90 -14.40
C GLY A 213 6.45 -7.25 -14.80
N GLN A 214 6.30 -8.28 -13.96
CA GLN A 214 6.72 -9.65 -14.31
C GLN A 214 6.00 -10.13 -15.56
N PHE A 215 6.72 -10.83 -16.42
CA PHE A 215 6.21 -11.29 -17.70
C PHE A 215 6.84 -12.61 -18.11
N GLU A 216 6.22 -13.28 -19.07
CA GLU A 216 6.77 -14.43 -19.80
C GLU A 216 6.68 -14.19 -21.31
N ILE A 217 7.44 -14.95 -22.10
CA ILE A 217 7.34 -14.91 -23.57
C ILE A 217 6.08 -15.67 -23.97
N GLN A 218 5.24 -15.04 -24.77
CA GLN A 218 3.99 -15.62 -25.28
C GLN A 218 4.30 -16.82 -26.20
N GLY A 219 3.60 -17.92 -26.00
CA GLY A 219 3.76 -19.16 -26.74
C GLY A 219 4.58 -20.22 -26.00
N VAL A 220 5.22 -19.89 -24.89
CA VAL A 220 5.78 -20.87 -23.96
C VAL A 220 4.70 -21.29 -22.98
N SER A 221 4.26 -22.55 -23.04
CA SER A 221 3.16 -22.99 -22.17
C SER A 221 3.55 -23.02 -20.69
N ARG A 222 2.54 -22.93 -19.81
CA ARG A 222 2.77 -23.01 -18.37
C ARG A 222 3.40 -24.34 -17.96
N GLU A 223 3.01 -25.42 -18.63
CA GLU A 223 3.55 -26.75 -18.42
C GLU A 223 5.07 -26.81 -18.71
N VAL A 224 5.52 -26.21 -19.81
CA VAL A 224 6.95 -26.09 -20.13
C VAL A 224 7.68 -25.27 -19.06
N ILE A 225 7.12 -24.13 -18.66
CA ILE A 225 7.72 -23.27 -17.62
C ILE A 225 7.86 -24.03 -16.29
N GLU A 226 6.86 -24.78 -15.88
CA GLU A 226 6.86 -25.56 -14.65
C GLU A 226 7.83 -26.75 -14.71
N ALA A 227 7.88 -27.47 -15.84
CA ALA A 227 8.81 -28.60 -16.04
C ALA A 227 10.28 -28.18 -15.93
N PHE A 228 10.63 -26.96 -16.32
CA PHE A 228 11.96 -26.38 -16.17
C PHE A 228 12.12 -25.50 -14.90
N SER A 229 11.23 -25.61 -13.91
CA SER A 229 11.25 -24.84 -12.66
C SER A 229 11.31 -25.74 -11.42
N GLN A 230 12.16 -26.77 -11.44
CA GLN A 230 12.30 -27.78 -10.37
C GLN A 230 12.49 -27.12 -8.99
N ARG A 231 13.34 -26.11 -8.93
CA ARG A 231 13.56 -25.34 -7.68
C ARG A 231 12.29 -24.69 -7.13
N ARG A 232 11.43 -24.17 -8.01
CA ARG A 232 10.13 -23.60 -7.61
C ARG A 232 9.16 -24.67 -7.15
N LEU A 233 9.15 -25.82 -7.80
CA LEU A 233 8.32 -26.94 -7.41
C LEU A 233 8.70 -27.46 -6.02
N ASP A 234 9.99 -27.59 -5.72
CA ASP A 234 10.48 -27.97 -4.39
C ASP A 234 10.05 -26.99 -3.31
N ILE A 235 10.14 -25.68 -3.59
CA ILE A 235 9.69 -24.62 -2.68
C ILE A 235 8.20 -24.73 -2.43
N LEU A 236 7.41 -24.93 -3.48
CA LEU A 236 5.95 -25.07 -3.37
C LEU A 236 5.55 -26.36 -2.65
N ALA A 237 6.19 -27.50 -2.96
CA ALA A 237 5.95 -28.76 -2.27
C ALA A 237 6.32 -28.70 -0.78
N THR A 238 7.40 -27.98 -0.44
CA THR A 238 7.76 -27.75 0.94
C THR A 238 6.75 -26.84 1.63
N ALA A 239 6.28 -25.79 0.95
CA ALA A 239 5.24 -24.92 1.48
C ALA A 239 3.92 -25.67 1.72
N GLU A 240 3.53 -26.53 0.77
CA GLU A 240 2.33 -27.36 0.89
C GLU A 240 2.43 -28.35 2.05
N LYS A 241 3.56 -29.03 2.21
CA LYS A 241 3.83 -29.91 3.37
C LYS A 241 3.71 -29.19 4.72
N LEU A 242 3.98 -27.88 4.72
CA LEU A 242 3.82 -26.99 5.88
C LEU A 242 2.45 -26.34 5.95
N GLY A 243 1.45 -26.81 5.19
CA GLY A 243 0.09 -26.29 5.17
C GLY A 243 -0.05 -24.87 4.57
N ARG A 244 0.91 -24.43 3.74
CA ARG A 244 0.98 -23.08 3.19
C ARG A 244 0.64 -23.03 1.70
N ARG A 245 0.10 -21.90 1.26
CA ARG A 245 -0.28 -21.70 -0.15
C ARG A 245 0.87 -21.08 -0.97
N ALA A 246 0.85 -21.38 -2.25
CA ALA A 246 1.83 -20.89 -3.24
C ALA A 246 1.91 -19.36 -3.40
N ASN A 247 0.96 -18.60 -2.87
CA ASN A 247 0.89 -17.14 -2.95
C ASN A 247 1.40 -16.42 -1.69
N GLU A 248 1.84 -17.13 -0.67
CA GLU A 248 2.39 -16.58 0.57
C GLU A 248 3.84 -16.12 0.37
N THR A 249 4.05 -14.95 -0.22
CA THR A 249 5.34 -14.47 -0.73
C THR A 249 6.43 -14.38 0.34
N GLU A 250 6.11 -13.94 1.56
CA GLU A 250 7.10 -13.81 2.64
C GLU A 250 7.50 -15.16 3.20
N PHE A 251 6.54 -16.05 3.37
CA PHE A 251 6.79 -17.41 3.78
C PHE A 251 7.65 -18.16 2.75
N LEU A 252 7.30 -18.07 1.46
CA LEU A 252 8.09 -18.66 0.38
C LEU A 252 9.53 -18.14 0.33
N ARG A 253 9.78 -16.88 0.70
CA ARG A 253 11.14 -16.34 0.86
C ARG A 253 11.89 -17.07 1.99
N GLY A 254 11.24 -17.34 3.12
CA GLY A 254 11.80 -18.12 4.23
C GLY A 254 12.09 -19.56 3.80
N VAL A 255 11.13 -20.24 3.14
CA VAL A 255 11.30 -21.59 2.57
C VAL A 255 12.46 -21.60 1.58
N THR A 256 12.52 -20.62 0.67
CA THR A 256 13.62 -20.47 -0.29
C THR A 256 14.98 -20.38 0.39
N LYS A 257 15.09 -19.71 1.53
CA LYS A 257 16.34 -19.60 2.30
C LYS A 257 16.67 -20.90 3.02
N ASN A 258 15.68 -21.55 3.61
CA ASN A 258 15.88 -22.75 4.44
C ASN A 258 16.04 -24.05 3.65
N THR A 259 15.51 -24.11 2.42
CA THR A 259 15.68 -25.24 1.48
C THR A 259 16.86 -25.04 0.54
N ARG A 260 17.90 -24.31 0.97
CA ARG A 260 19.12 -24.12 0.18
C ARG A 260 19.97 -25.38 0.15
N ASP A 261 19.73 -26.23 -0.85
CA ASP A 261 20.67 -27.31 -1.15
C ASP A 261 22.04 -26.76 -1.58
N PRO A 262 23.11 -27.51 -1.37
CA PRO A 262 24.40 -27.22 -1.98
C PRO A 262 24.23 -27.06 -3.49
N LYS A 263 24.94 -26.12 -4.09
CA LYS A 263 24.93 -25.94 -5.55
C LYS A 263 25.55 -27.19 -6.19
N LEU A 264 24.79 -27.82 -7.06
CA LEU A 264 25.31 -28.90 -7.89
C LEU A 264 26.19 -28.27 -8.97
N ASN A 265 27.43 -28.77 -9.14
CA ASN A 265 28.29 -28.34 -10.23
C ASN A 265 28.17 -29.40 -11.31
N PRO A 266 27.72 -29.08 -12.55
CA PRO A 266 27.72 -30.08 -13.61
C PRO A 266 29.14 -30.28 -14.08
N ASP A 267 29.62 -31.50 -13.95
CA ASP A 267 30.95 -31.88 -14.45
C ASP A 267 30.99 -31.81 -16.01
N ASP A 268 29.81 -31.83 -16.65
CA ASP A 268 29.65 -31.72 -18.11
C ASP A 268 28.47 -30.84 -18.50
N LYS A 269 28.76 -29.59 -18.92
CA LYS A 269 27.77 -28.65 -19.43
C LYS A 269 27.09 -29.14 -20.73
N GLN A 270 27.75 -29.97 -21.52
CA GLN A 270 27.18 -30.46 -22.76
C GLN A 270 26.15 -31.55 -22.48
N ALA A 271 26.41 -32.47 -21.56
CA ALA A 271 25.45 -33.45 -21.10
C ALA A 271 24.18 -32.81 -20.51
N LEU A 272 24.35 -31.74 -19.74
CA LEU A 272 23.24 -30.99 -19.17
C LEU A 272 22.34 -30.34 -20.26
N ARG A 273 22.93 -29.78 -21.31
CA ARG A 273 22.18 -29.21 -22.43
C ARG A 273 21.44 -30.29 -23.22
N GLN A 274 22.02 -31.49 -23.35
CA GLN A 274 21.34 -32.63 -23.99
C GLN A 274 20.14 -33.11 -23.16
N GLU A 275 20.25 -33.11 -21.83
CA GLU A 275 19.14 -33.44 -20.94
C GLU A 275 17.99 -32.44 -21.09
N TRP A 276 18.29 -31.14 -21.12
CA TRP A 276 17.29 -30.09 -21.36
C TRP A 276 16.60 -30.26 -22.72
N ALA A 277 17.37 -30.59 -23.76
CA ALA A 277 16.82 -30.83 -25.12
C ALA A 277 15.84 -32.01 -25.12
N LYS A 278 16.20 -33.16 -24.49
CA LYS A 278 15.29 -34.32 -24.36
C LYS A 278 14.03 -34.00 -23.59
N ARG A 279 14.15 -33.22 -22.51
CA ARG A 279 13.00 -32.75 -21.70
C ARG A 279 12.06 -31.85 -22.50
N ALA A 280 12.60 -30.96 -23.32
CA ALA A 280 11.83 -30.09 -24.21
C ALA A 280 11.10 -30.89 -25.30
N GLU A 281 11.79 -31.88 -25.88
CA GLU A 281 11.20 -32.80 -26.91
C GLU A 281 10.02 -33.58 -26.32
N GLY A 282 10.15 -34.10 -25.08
CA GLY A 282 9.07 -34.80 -24.39
C GLY A 282 7.85 -33.91 -24.06
N LEU A 283 8.00 -32.62 -24.14
CA LEU A 283 6.94 -31.60 -23.96
C LEU A 283 6.46 -30.99 -25.28
N GLU A 284 6.87 -31.53 -26.40
CA GLU A 284 6.59 -31.00 -27.76
C GLU A 284 6.97 -29.50 -27.89
N PHE A 285 8.02 -29.09 -27.20
CA PHE A 285 8.45 -27.69 -27.16
C PHE A 285 9.70 -27.45 -28.02
N ASP A 286 9.53 -26.72 -29.12
CA ASP A 286 10.61 -26.34 -30.01
C ASP A 286 11.01 -24.86 -29.82
N ALA A 287 11.99 -24.61 -28.94
CA ALA A 287 12.54 -23.30 -28.70
C ALA A 287 13.26 -22.70 -29.92
N LYS A 288 13.89 -23.54 -30.79
CA LYS A 288 14.61 -23.09 -32.00
C LYS A 288 13.64 -22.55 -33.03
N ALA A 289 12.55 -23.30 -33.31
CA ALA A 289 11.50 -22.82 -34.20
C ALA A 289 10.88 -21.50 -33.70
N MET A 290 10.69 -21.30 -32.38
CA MET A 290 10.22 -20.03 -31.84
C MET A 290 11.22 -18.90 -32.08
N VAL A 291 12.51 -19.14 -31.93
CA VAL A 291 13.56 -18.13 -32.21
C VAL A 291 13.56 -17.76 -33.68
N GLU A 292 13.48 -18.77 -34.60
CA GLU A 292 13.42 -18.53 -36.06
C GLU A 292 12.18 -17.70 -36.44
N GLN A 293 10.99 -18.05 -35.88
CA GLN A 293 9.79 -17.25 -36.07
C GLN A 293 9.94 -15.83 -35.58
N THR A 294 10.67 -15.63 -34.46
CA THR A 294 10.93 -14.32 -33.88
C THR A 294 11.85 -13.47 -34.75
N ARG A 295 12.91 -14.09 -35.29
CA ARG A 295 13.80 -13.47 -36.29
C ARG A 295 13.04 -13.10 -37.56
N ALA A 296 12.27 -14.07 -38.09
CA ALA A 296 11.44 -13.84 -39.26
C ALA A 296 10.44 -12.68 -39.09
N ARG A 297 9.92 -12.42 -37.86
CA ARG A 297 9.06 -11.26 -37.59
C ARG A 297 9.79 -9.94 -37.73
N ILE A 298 11.08 -9.86 -37.42
CA ILE A 298 11.90 -8.65 -37.57
C ILE A 298 12.27 -8.46 -39.05
N ASP A 299 12.77 -9.53 -39.70
CA ASP A 299 13.21 -9.47 -41.07
C ASP A 299 12.03 -9.26 -42.03
N ASN A 300 10.85 -9.81 -41.72
CA ASN A 300 9.61 -9.73 -42.47
C ASN A 300 8.79 -8.46 -42.20
N GLY A 301 9.19 -7.62 -41.27
CA GLY A 301 8.84 -6.18 -41.31
C GLY A 301 9.35 -5.55 -42.59
N ARG A 302 10.26 -6.26 -43.32
CA ARG A 302 10.79 -5.93 -44.61
C ARG A 302 10.29 -6.86 -45.73
N GLU A 303 10.16 -8.19 -45.60
CA GLU A 303 9.61 -9.12 -46.61
C GLU A 303 9.45 -10.53 -46.04
N GLY A 304 8.26 -11.18 -46.09
CA GLY A 304 8.08 -12.60 -45.75
C GLY A 304 6.63 -13.12 -45.75
N PRO A 305 6.37 -14.44 -45.82
CA PRO A 305 5.10 -15.04 -46.20
C PRO A 305 4.11 -15.24 -45.02
N LEU A 306 3.63 -14.14 -44.42
CA LEU A 306 2.35 -14.18 -43.74
C LEU A 306 1.26 -13.90 -44.78
N GLY A 307 0.18 -14.64 -44.73
CA GLY A 307 -0.93 -14.41 -45.64
C GLY A 307 -1.37 -12.97 -45.65
N THR A 308 -1.60 -12.39 -46.80
CA THR A 308 -1.99 -10.96 -46.99
C THR A 308 -3.10 -10.52 -46.06
N ALA A 309 -4.03 -11.42 -45.70
CA ALA A 309 -5.12 -11.13 -44.78
C ALA A 309 -4.66 -10.94 -43.31
N GLU A 310 -3.65 -11.63 -42.82
CA GLU A 310 -3.11 -11.46 -41.46
C GLU A 310 -2.22 -10.23 -41.34
N ARG A 311 -1.49 -9.89 -42.41
CA ARG A 311 -0.72 -8.63 -42.48
C ARG A 311 -1.65 -7.43 -42.46
N VAL A 312 -2.68 -7.42 -43.26
CA VAL A 312 -3.67 -6.35 -43.33
C VAL A 312 -4.37 -6.22 -41.95
N ARG A 313 -4.78 -7.32 -41.32
CA ARG A 313 -5.35 -7.28 -39.97
C ARG A 313 -4.36 -6.75 -38.93
N GLY A 314 -3.09 -7.12 -38.99
CA GLY A 314 -2.02 -6.65 -38.09
C GLY A 314 -1.78 -5.14 -38.23
N VAL A 315 -1.66 -4.67 -39.47
CA VAL A 315 -1.49 -3.23 -39.79
C VAL A 315 -2.73 -2.42 -39.38
N ILE A 316 -3.93 -2.88 -39.73
CA ILE A 316 -5.18 -2.23 -39.32
C ILE A 316 -5.26 -2.14 -37.80
N ALA A 317 -4.88 -3.18 -37.10
CA ALA A 317 -4.88 -3.19 -35.63
C ALA A 317 -3.88 -2.23 -35.01
N ALA A 318 -2.67 -2.14 -35.57
CA ALA A 318 -1.66 -1.19 -35.13
C ALA A 318 -2.06 0.26 -35.41
N VAL A 319 -2.67 0.50 -36.58
CA VAL A 319 -3.23 1.81 -36.93
C VAL A 319 -4.38 2.19 -36.01
N GLN A 320 -5.30 1.26 -35.69
CA GLN A 320 -6.40 1.50 -34.77
C GLN A 320 -5.91 1.79 -33.34
N GLU A 321 -4.95 1.02 -32.82
CA GLU A 321 -4.34 1.28 -31.50
C GLU A 321 -3.67 2.64 -31.47
N THR A 322 -2.92 2.95 -32.53
CA THR A 322 -2.23 4.24 -32.66
C THR A 322 -3.27 5.38 -32.76
N ALA A 323 -4.30 5.24 -33.58
CA ALA A 323 -5.35 6.24 -33.69
C ALA A 323 -6.07 6.48 -32.35
N GLN A 324 -6.32 5.44 -31.57
CA GLN A 324 -6.92 5.57 -30.24
C GLN A 324 -6.05 6.37 -29.26
N LEU A 325 -4.71 6.25 -29.34
CA LEU A 325 -3.80 7.06 -28.52
C LEU A 325 -3.92 8.55 -28.85
N TYR A 326 -4.03 8.89 -30.13
CA TYR A 326 -4.11 10.27 -30.60
C TYR A 326 -5.50 10.90 -30.38
N THR A 327 -6.55 10.09 -30.37
CA THR A 327 -7.95 10.57 -30.24
C THR A 327 -8.49 10.54 -28.80
N ARG A 328 -7.66 10.23 -27.80
CA ARG A 328 -8.09 10.28 -26.40
C ARG A 328 -8.55 11.67 -25.98
N PRO A 329 -9.52 11.78 -25.05
CA PRO A 329 -9.93 13.06 -24.49
C PRO A 329 -8.75 13.88 -23.96
N ALA A 330 -8.93 15.19 -23.90
CA ALA A 330 -7.94 16.08 -23.28
C ALA A 330 -7.72 15.68 -21.80
N ASP A 331 -6.46 15.71 -21.38
CA ASP A 331 -6.03 15.35 -20.05
C ASP A 331 -4.92 16.32 -19.62
N GLU A 332 -5.10 17.01 -18.50
CA GLU A 332 -4.17 18.04 -18.02
C GLU A 332 -2.75 17.50 -17.85
N LEU A 333 -2.62 16.24 -17.41
CA LEU A 333 -1.34 15.59 -17.19
C LEU A 333 -0.71 15.01 -18.47
N THR A 334 -1.30 15.24 -19.65
CA THR A 334 -0.76 14.76 -20.93
C THR A 334 -0.68 15.89 -21.94
N THR A 335 0.07 15.70 -23.00
CA THR A 335 0.06 16.60 -24.15
C THR A 335 -1.29 16.51 -24.87
N ASN A 336 -1.88 17.66 -25.22
CA ASN A 336 -3.23 17.76 -25.77
C ASN A 336 -3.25 18.36 -27.19
N GLY A 337 -4.35 18.15 -27.89
CA GLY A 337 -4.63 18.74 -29.20
C GLY A 337 -3.63 18.33 -30.29
N LEU A 338 -3.33 19.23 -31.19
CA LEU A 338 -2.43 19.02 -32.33
C LEU A 338 -1.00 18.69 -31.91
N GLN A 339 -0.54 19.13 -30.73
CA GLN A 339 0.79 18.82 -30.23
C GLN A 339 1.03 17.31 -30.06
N ARG A 340 -0.04 16.51 -29.85
CA ARG A 340 0.06 15.04 -29.82
C ARG A 340 0.60 14.46 -31.13
N MET A 341 0.33 15.10 -32.25
CA MET A 341 0.76 14.61 -33.56
C MET A 341 2.30 14.62 -33.73
N GLY A 342 3.00 15.42 -32.93
CA GLY A 342 4.47 15.43 -32.88
C GLY A 342 5.08 14.34 -32.00
N LEU A 343 4.29 13.55 -31.26
CA LEU A 343 4.77 12.53 -30.36
C LEU A 343 4.68 11.14 -31.00
N THR A 344 5.67 10.30 -30.74
CA THR A 344 5.62 8.89 -31.11
C THR A 344 4.60 8.14 -30.24
N PRO A 345 4.07 6.99 -30.69
CA PRO A 345 3.17 6.17 -29.89
C PRO A 345 3.78 5.75 -28.53
N THR A 346 5.08 5.54 -28.46
CA THR A 346 5.79 5.23 -27.21
C THR A 346 5.80 6.41 -26.25
N GLN A 347 6.06 7.62 -26.75
CA GLN A 347 5.99 8.83 -25.94
C GLN A 347 4.58 9.07 -25.40
N LEU A 348 3.55 8.89 -26.24
CA LEU A 348 2.15 8.98 -25.80
C LEU A 348 1.80 7.95 -24.73
N ARG A 349 2.25 6.69 -24.87
CA ARG A 349 2.06 5.68 -23.84
C ARG A 349 2.79 6.08 -22.54
N THR A 350 4.01 6.59 -22.65
CA THR A 350 4.77 7.07 -21.48
C THR A 350 4.05 8.20 -20.77
N GLU A 351 3.53 9.19 -21.50
CA GLU A 351 2.72 10.26 -20.91
C GLU A 351 1.48 9.74 -20.19
N LEU A 352 0.76 8.81 -20.82
CA LEU A 352 -0.46 8.22 -20.24
C LEU A 352 -0.18 7.43 -18.97
N VAL A 353 0.85 6.57 -18.96
CA VAL A 353 1.14 5.80 -17.74
C VAL A 353 1.70 6.68 -16.63
N THR A 354 2.46 7.73 -16.96
CA THR A 354 2.94 8.67 -15.96
C THR A 354 1.77 9.47 -15.35
N ALA A 355 0.85 9.97 -16.17
CA ALA A 355 -0.38 10.62 -15.70
C ALA A 355 -1.24 9.69 -14.83
N SER A 356 -1.39 8.43 -15.26
CA SER A 356 -2.11 7.41 -14.48
C SER A 356 -1.41 7.09 -13.17
N ALA A 357 -0.08 7.01 -13.16
CA ALA A 357 0.69 6.78 -11.95
C ALA A 357 0.51 7.92 -10.93
N VAL A 358 0.52 9.18 -11.37
CA VAL A 358 0.20 10.33 -10.52
C VAL A 358 -1.18 10.17 -9.88
N ARG A 359 -2.19 9.74 -10.62
CA ARG A 359 -3.57 9.54 -10.09
C ARG A 359 -3.67 8.34 -9.17
N VAL A 360 -3.07 7.21 -9.54
CA VAL A 360 -3.05 5.98 -8.71
C VAL A 360 -2.45 6.26 -7.34
N ILE A 361 -1.31 6.94 -7.30
CA ILE A 361 -0.68 7.31 -6.04
C ILE A 361 -1.50 8.39 -5.33
N GLY A 362 -1.95 9.41 -6.07
CA GLY A 362 -2.73 10.53 -5.54
C GLY A 362 -4.07 10.15 -4.90
N GLU A 363 -4.66 8.98 -5.23
CA GLU A 363 -5.82 8.45 -4.50
C GLU A 363 -5.49 8.08 -3.05
N ARG A 364 -4.24 7.75 -2.74
CA ARG A 364 -3.81 7.24 -1.42
C ARG A 364 -2.85 8.17 -0.69
N GLU A 365 -2.00 8.90 -1.42
CA GLU A 365 -0.95 9.74 -0.88
C GLU A 365 -1.03 11.14 -1.50
N THR A 366 -0.84 12.19 -0.71
CA THR A 366 -0.73 13.57 -1.20
C THR A 366 0.67 13.92 -1.67
N SER A 367 1.63 13.06 -1.36
CA SER A 367 3.04 13.28 -1.65
C SER A 367 3.78 11.95 -1.82
N TRP A 368 4.65 11.85 -2.81
CA TRP A 368 5.35 10.62 -3.18
C TRP A 368 6.79 10.88 -3.63
N THR A 369 7.60 9.85 -3.60
CA THR A 369 8.96 9.87 -4.11
C THR A 369 9.02 9.62 -5.62
N ARG A 370 10.13 9.99 -6.26
CA ARG A 370 10.42 9.66 -7.66
C ARG A 370 10.31 8.15 -7.92
N GLY A 371 10.89 7.33 -7.04
CA GLY A 371 10.88 5.88 -7.17
C GLY A 371 9.47 5.27 -7.14
N GLU A 372 8.59 5.76 -6.27
CA GLU A 372 7.18 5.32 -6.20
C GLU A 372 6.44 5.64 -7.49
N LEU A 373 6.65 6.81 -8.08
CA LEU A 373 6.02 7.18 -9.34
C LEU A 373 6.55 6.35 -10.52
N VAL A 374 7.87 6.22 -10.65
CA VAL A 374 8.51 5.38 -11.68
C VAL A 374 7.99 3.95 -11.59
N LYS A 375 8.02 3.36 -10.39
CA LYS A 375 7.51 2.00 -10.17
C LYS A 375 6.06 1.88 -10.61
N THR A 376 5.18 2.77 -10.15
CA THR A 376 3.76 2.71 -10.47
C THR A 376 3.50 2.84 -11.97
N ALA A 377 4.20 3.75 -12.65
CA ALA A 377 4.09 3.93 -14.10
C ALA A 377 4.52 2.66 -14.87
N LEU A 378 5.64 2.04 -14.48
CA LEU A 378 6.15 0.83 -15.13
C LEU A 378 5.27 -0.40 -14.83
N ASP A 379 4.72 -0.50 -13.63
CA ASP A 379 3.85 -1.61 -13.21
C ASP A 379 2.50 -1.63 -13.98
N LEU A 380 2.07 -0.49 -14.55
CA LEU A 380 0.93 -0.44 -15.46
C LEU A 380 1.16 -1.20 -16.78
N GLY A 381 2.39 -1.57 -17.07
CA GLY A 381 2.76 -2.55 -18.09
C GLY A 381 2.55 -2.12 -19.54
N ALA A 382 2.54 -0.82 -19.85
CA ALA A 382 2.43 -0.35 -21.22
C ALA A 382 3.73 -0.67 -22.03
N ARG A 383 3.55 -0.98 -23.31
CA ARG A 383 4.65 -1.41 -24.18
C ARG A 383 5.63 -0.28 -24.49
N GLY A 384 6.92 -0.59 -24.46
CA GLY A 384 8.01 0.31 -24.83
C GLY A 384 8.26 1.44 -23.84
N VAL A 385 7.58 1.47 -22.71
CA VAL A 385 7.82 2.46 -21.65
C VAL A 385 9.06 2.09 -20.86
N THR A 386 9.98 3.04 -20.72
CA THR A 386 11.24 2.88 -19.99
C THR A 386 11.33 3.87 -18.83
N VAL A 387 12.27 3.63 -17.93
CA VAL A 387 12.51 4.52 -16.79
C VAL A 387 12.92 5.93 -17.22
N GLU A 388 13.79 6.04 -18.24
CA GLU A 388 14.23 7.32 -18.78
C GLU A 388 13.06 8.12 -19.36
N GLY A 389 12.15 7.44 -20.06
CA GLY A 389 10.95 8.07 -20.60
C GLY A 389 10.03 8.60 -19.50
N VAL A 390 9.84 7.82 -18.42
CA VAL A 390 9.04 8.25 -17.27
C VAL A 390 9.70 9.42 -16.54
N GLU A 391 11.02 9.38 -16.30
CA GLU A 391 11.76 10.48 -15.68
C GLU A 391 11.66 11.77 -16.51
N ALA A 392 11.90 11.69 -17.82
CA ALA A 392 11.76 12.84 -18.70
C ALA A 392 10.35 13.43 -18.69
N ARG A 393 9.31 12.57 -18.60
CA ARG A 393 7.93 13.04 -18.45
C ARG A 393 7.69 13.69 -17.10
N MET A 394 8.25 13.16 -16.01
CA MET A 394 8.18 13.77 -14.68
C MET A 394 8.76 15.18 -14.70
N GLU A 395 9.94 15.35 -15.28
CA GLU A 395 10.59 16.65 -15.43
C GLU A 395 9.71 17.64 -16.22
N ALA A 396 9.13 17.18 -17.33
CA ALA A 396 8.20 18.00 -18.11
C ALA A 396 6.91 18.39 -17.33
N LEU A 397 6.42 17.54 -16.43
CA LEU A 397 5.29 17.88 -15.54
C LEU A 397 5.69 18.90 -14.47
N VAL A 398 6.92 18.82 -13.97
CA VAL A 398 7.47 19.80 -13.02
C VAL A 398 7.64 21.17 -13.71
N ASP A 399 8.24 21.19 -14.90
CA ASP A 399 8.45 22.43 -15.68
C ASP A 399 7.12 23.14 -16.00
N LYS A 400 6.05 22.37 -16.20
CA LYS A 400 4.70 22.91 -16.45
C LYS A 400 3.93 23.26 -15.16
N GLY A 401 4.52 23.06 -13.99
CA GLY A 401 3.86 23.26 -12.69
C GLY A 401 2.71 22.30 -12.40
N GLN A 402 2.57 21.20 -13.16
CA GLN A 402 1.55 20.16 -12.97
C GLN A 402 1.95 19.14 -11.91
N MET A 403 3.22 19.09 -11.56
CA MET A 403 3.78 18.38 -10.43
C MET A 403 4.76 19.29 -9.70
N LEU A 404 4.64 19.39 -8.39
CA LEU A 404 5.41 20.33 -7.55
C LEU A 404 6.47 19.56 -6.77
N PRO A 405 7.76 19.86 -6.97
CA PRO A 405 8.83 19.25 -6.20
C PRO A 405 8.93 19.88 -4.81
N GLY A 406 9.33 19.07 -3.84
CA GLY A 406 9.55 19.50 -2.48
C GLY A 406 10.36 18.49 -1.70
N LYS A 407 10.34 18.59 -0.38
CA LYS A 407 11.12 17.72 0.49
C LYS A 407 10.31 17.31 1.71
N SER A 408 10.52 16.09 2.19
CA SER A 408 9.98 15.62 3.45
C SER A 408 11.11 15.26 4.40
N ALA A 409 10.93 15.55 5.67
CA ALA A 409 11.86 15.14 6.71
C ALA A 409 11.92 13.60 6.80
N ARG A 410 13.12 13.08 7.02
CA ARG A 410 13.42 11.68 7.27
C ARG A 410 14.26 11.62 8.56
N LEU A 411 14.29 10.48 9.25
CA LEU A 411 15.09 10.31 10.47
C LEU A 411 16.57 10.64 10.30
N ASP A 412 17.09 10.39 9.11
CA ASP A 412 18.49 10.57 8.74
C ASP A 412 18.71 11.61 7.63
N GLY A 413 17.86 12.64 7.54
CA GLY A 413 17.98 13.73 6.58
C GLY A 413 16.66 14.16 5.95
N ALA A 414 16.70 14.50 4.68
CA ALA A 414 15.52 14.85 3.89
C ALA A 414 15.46 14.02 2.60
N ILE A 415 14.25 13.68 2.20
CA ILE A 415 13.99 12.98 0.94
C ILE A 415 13.22 13.89 -0.01
N GLU A 416 13.60 13.86 -1.30
CA GLU A 416 12.83 14.54 -2.33
C GLU A 416 11.47 13.89 -2.51
N LYS A 417 10.43 14.70 -2.53
CA LYS A 417 9.06 14.29 -2.78
C LYS A 417 8.38 15.23 -3.78
N TYR A 418 7.29 14.73 -4.34
CA TYR A 418 6.47 15.46 -5.30
C TYR A 418 5.03 15.45 -4.83
N THR A 419 4.30 16.51 -5.16
CA THR A 419 2.85 16.63 -4.95
C THR A 419 2.21 17.25 -6.19
N THR A 420 0.89 17.44 -6.18
CA THR A 420 0.16 18.12 -7.25
C THR A 420 -0.49 19.40 -6.78
N PRO A 421 -0.75 20.38 -7.69
CA PRO A 421 -1.53 21.58 -7.37
C PRO A 421 -2.91 21.25 -6.77
N GLU A 422 -3.53 20.15 -7.21
CA GLU A 422 -4.84 19.71 -6.69
C GLU A 422 -4.76 19.37 -5.19
N HIS A 423 -3.77 18.58 -4.76
CA HIS A 423 -3.60 18.25 -3.33
C HIS A 423 -3.31 19.49 -2.49
N VAL A 424 -2.46 20.38 -3.00
CA VAL A 424 -2.16 21.66 -2.34
C VAL A 424 -3.42 22.51 -2.20
N ALA A 425 -4.22 22.61 -3.26
CA ALA A 425 -5.46 23.38 -3.26
C ALA A 425 -6.48 22.82 -2.26
N ILE A 426 -6.64 21.50 -2.18
CA ILE A 426 -7.54 20.86 -1.21
C ILE A 426 -7.09 21.14 0.22
N GLU A 427 -5.81 21.02 0.52
CA GLU A 427 -5.28 21.28 1.86
C GLU A 427 -5.41 22.77 2.24
N ARG A 428 -5.10 23.70 1.35
CA ARG A 428 -5.31 25.14 1.57
C ARG A 428 -6.78 25.47 1.75
N ALA A 429 -7.68 24.90 0.94
CA ALA A 429 -9.13 25.08 1.08
C ALA A 429 -9.64 24.53 2.42
N THR A 430 -9.09 23.41 2.90
CA THR A 430 -9.42 22.85 4.22
C THR A 430 -9.08 23.84 5.32
N LEU A 431 -7.89 24.43 5.30
CA LEU A 431 -7.48 25.43 6.30
C LEU A 431 -8.29 26.73 6.17
N ALA A 432 -8.53 27.18 4.95
CA ALA A 432 -9.38 28.35 4.71
C ALA A 432 -10.81 28.16 5.25
N ASN A 433 -11.38 26.96 5.10
CA ASN A 433 -12.69 26.62 5.67
C ASN A 433 -12.69 26.63 7.20
N VAL A 434 -11.61 26.17 7.84
CA VAL A 434 -11.46 26.26 9.32
C VAL A 434 -11.39 27.72 9.74
N THR A 435 -10.57 28.52 9.08
CA THR A 435 -10.43 29.96 9.35
C THR A 435 -11.75 30.70 9.14
N ALA A 436 -12.51 30.36 8.11
CA ALA A 436 -13.84 30.97 7.86
C ALA A 436 -14.89 30.61 8.93
N GLY A 437 -14.65 29.52 9.67
CA GLY A 437 -15.48 29.12 10.80
C GLY A 437 -15.07 29.76 12.14
N LYS A 438 -13.97 30.49 12.18
CA LYS A 438 -13.49 31.14 13.41
C LYS A 438 -14.38 32.34 13.77
N ASP A 439 -14.75 32.45 15.02
CA ASP A 439 -15.68 33.48 15.55
C ASP A 439 -17.00 33.56 14.74
N ALA A 440 -17.39 32.49 14.05
CA ALA A 440 -18.52 32.51 13.08
C ALA A 440 -19.82 31.92 13.65
N SER A 441 -19.81 31.45 14.89
CA SER A 441 -20.99 30.82 15.50
C SER A 441 -20.91 30.96 17.01
N PRO A 442 -21.76 31.78 17.65
CA PRO A 442 -21.72 32.02 19.08
C PRO A 442 -21.83 30.72 19.86
N GLY A 443 -21.24 30.71 21.04
CA GLY A 443 -21.38 29.60 21.98
C GLY A 443 -22.83 29.31 22.31
N MET A 444 -23.18 28.03 22.47
CA MET A 444 -24.55 27.66 22.86
C MET A 444 -24.89 28.04 24.28
N ILE A 445 -23.89 27.94 25.15
CA ILE A 445 -24.02 28.30 26.58
C ILE A 445 -22.78 29.07 27.03
N GLU A 446 -22.90 29.83 28.13
CA GLU A 446 -21.76 30.51 28.73
C GLU A 446 -20.77 29.48 29.30
N ALA A 447 -19.45 29.74 29.09
CA ALA A 447 -18.39 28.86 29.54
C ALA A 447 -18.42 28.58 31.04
N GLY A 448 -18.83 29.56 31.87
CA GLY A 448 -18.92 29.42 33.31
C GLY A 448 -19.97 28.41 33.79
N GLY A 449 -21.09 28.27 33.07
CA GLY A 449 -22.17 27.33 33.40
C GLY A 449 -22.00 25.93 32.80
N ALA A 450 -21.15 25.77 31.77
CA ALA A 450 -20.99 24.53 31.06
C ALA A 450 -20.53 23.33 31.92
N PRO A 451 -19.57 23.49 32.86
CA PRO A 451 -19.12 22.37 33.69
C PRO A 451 -20.21 21.77 34.57
N GLU A 452 -21.07 22.59 35.15
CA GLU A 452 -22.17 22.11 35.98
C GLU A 452 -23.22 21.35 35.16
N ARG A 453 -23.59 21.88 34.01
CA ARG A 453 -24.53 21.23 33.08
C ARG A 453 -24.00 19.90 32.55
N LEU A 454 -22.74 19.83 32.16
CA LEU A 454 -22.11 18.59 31.69
C LEU A 454 -22.14 17.50 32.76
N ARG A 455 -21.88 17.87 34.06
CA ARG A 455 -22.00 16.90 35.16
C ARG A 455 -23.44 16.46 35.39
N ALA A 456 -24.39 17.40 35.33
CA ALA A 456 -25.80 17.07 35.50
C ALA A 456 -26.35 16.07 34.48
N VAL A 457 -25.88 16.11 33.22
CA VAL A 457 -26.35 15.20 32.13
C VAL A 457 -25.54 13.90 32.01
N SER A 458 -24.41 13.78 32.70
CA SER A 458 -23.52 12.62 32.58
C SER A 458 -24.03 11.37 33.32
N GLY A 459 -25.05 11.49 34.17
CA GLY A 459 -25.68 10.39 34.87
C GLY A 459 -24.71 9.66 35.81
N GLU A 460 -24.60 8.33 35.65
CA GLU A 460 -23.68 7.50 36.43
C GLU A 460 -22.21 7.65 36.05
N TYR A 461 -21.91 8.30 34.92
CA TYR A 461 -20.56 8.49 34.43
C TYR A 461 -19.99 9.83 34.92
N ASP A 462 -19.01 9.75 35.82
CA ASP A 462 -18.31 10.93 36.30
C ASP A 462 -17.31 11.44 35.24
N LEU A 463 -17.63 12.54 34.59
CA LEU A 463 -16.73 13.15 33.60
C LEU A 463 -15.49 13.72 34.30
N ASN A 464 -14.31 13.32 33.87
CA ASN A 464 -13.06 13.86 34.38
C ASN A 464 -12.82 15.30 33.94
N ALA A 465 -11.80 15.97 34.53
CA ALA A 465 -11.52 17.36 34.26
C ALA A 465 -11.21 17.66 32.78
N GLU A 466 -10.52 16.74 32.08
CA GLU A 466 -10.23 16.87 30.65
C GLU A 466 -11.50 16.81 29.80
N GLN A 467 -12.41 15.88 30.12
CA GLN A 467 -13.68 15.74 29.41
C GLN A 467 -14.59 16.96 29.65
N ILE A 468 -14.65 17.46 30.88
CA ILE A 468 -15.39 18.68 31.18
C ILE A 468 -14.83 19.89 30.43
N ALA A 469 -13.51 20.06 30.40
CA ALA A 469 -12.88 21.14 29.65
C ALA A 469 -13.16 21.03 28.14
N ALA A 470 -13.11 19.83 27.59
CA ALA A 470 -13.40 19.59 26.17
C ALA A 470 -14.89 19.82 25.85
N GLY A 471 -15.79 19.36 26.68
CA GLY A 471 -17.22 19.61 26.54
C GLY A 471 -17.57 21.10 26.70
N THR A 472 -16.94 21.80 27.67
CA THR A 472 -17.07 23.24 27.82
C THR A 472 -16.65 23.95 26.54
N LEU A 473 -15.47 23.61 25.98
CA LEU A 473 -15.00 24.21 24.72
C LEU A 473 -15.98 23.95 23.57
N ALA A 474 -16.50 22.75 23.43
CA ALA A 474 -17.45 22.39 22.37
C ALA A 474 -18.78 23.16 22.47
N LEU A 475 -19.23 23.44 23.68
CA LEU A 475 -20.51 24.11 23.93
C LEU A 475 -20.41 25.65 23.99
N SER A 476 -19.27 26.21 24.39
CA SER A 476 -19.12 27.65 24.62
C SER A 476 -18.20 28.40 23.66
N SER A 477 -17.48 27.71 22.77
CA SER A 477 -16.62 28.35 21.78
C SER A 477 -17.43 29.15 20.77
N ASP A 478 -16.94 30.31 20.32
CA ASP A 478 -17.49 31.06 19.19
C ASP A 478 -17.04 30.53 17.84
N ASP A 479 -16.09 29.62 17.81
CA ASP A 479 -15.67 28.92 16.59
C ASP A 479 -16.71 27.88 16.14
N ARG A 480 -17.03 27.86 14.84
CA ARG A 480 -17.88 26.82 14.27
C ARG A 480 -17.20 25.46 14.34
N THR A 481 -15.89 25.40 14.12
CA THR A 481 -15.12 24.17 14.13
C THR A 481 -14.32 24.05 15.42
N VAL A 482 -14.66 23.04 16.23
CA VAL A 482 -13.96 22.72 17.47
C VAL A 482 -13.29 21.38 17.34
N VAL A 483 -12.05 21.26 17.79
CA VAL A 483 -11.25 20.05 17.68
C VAL A 483 -10.98 19.46 19.07
N ILE A 484 -11.20 18.17 19.21
CA ILE A 484 -10.88 17.42 20.43
C ILE A 484 -9.90 16.30 20.07
N GLN A 485 -8.67 16.46 20.51
CA GLN A 485 -7.64 15.42 20.42
C GLN A 485 -7.82 14.47 21.60
N GLY A 486 -8.39 13.30 21.35
CA GLY A 486 -8.66 12.32 22.42
C GLY A 486 -7.95 11.00 22.15
N VAL A 487 -7.11 10.58 23.10
CA VAL A 487 -6.41 9.30 23.03
C VAL A 487 -7.37 8.10 23.03
N ALA A 488 -6.89 6.92 22.62
CA ALA A 488 -7.71 5.70 22.70
C ALA A 488 -8.13 5.43 24.14
N GLY A 489 -9.43 5.21 24.34
CA GLY A 489 -9.96 4.91 25.68
C GLY A 489 -10.17 6.12 26.59
N ALA A 490 -10.10 7.35 26.08
CA ALA A 490 -10.31 8.58 26.88
C ALA A 490 -11.80 8.90 27.13
N GLY A 491 -12.72 7.99 26.87
CA GLY A 491 -14.16 8.22 27.08
C GLY A 491 -14.77 9.22 26.09
N LYS A 492 -14.30 9.22 24.82
CA LYS A 492 -14.79 10.13 23.77
C LYS A 492 -16.30 10.02 23.56
N THR A 493 -16.85 8.80 23.54
CA THR A 493 -18.28 8.57 23.33
C THR A 493 -19.13 9.06 24.49
N THR A 494 -18.66 8.88 25.73
CA THR A 494 -19.31 9.46 26.92
C THR A 494 -19.39 10.97 26.82
N LEU A 495 -18.31 11.62 26.40
CA LEU A 495 -18.28 13.06 26.16
C LEU A 495 -19.25 13.47 25.04
N ILE A 496 -19.32 12.72 23.92
CA ILE A 496 -20.28 12.99 22.84
C ILE A 496 -21.73 12.91 23.38
N SER A 497 -22.04 11.92 24.18
CA SER A 497 -23.36 11.75 24.80
C SER A 497 -23.71 12.93 25.71
N ALA A 498 -22.77 13.42 26.52
CA ALA A 498 -22.96 14.58 27.38
C ALA A 498 -23.16 15.87 26.56
N ILE A 499 -22.31 16.13 25.54
CA ILE A 499 -22.46 17.29 24.64
C ILE A 499 -23.84 17.23 23.95
N ALA A 500 -24.24 16.05 23.43
CA ALA A 500 -25.51 15.90 22.75
C ALA A 500 -26.71 16.12 23.69
N SER A 501 -26.58 15.74 24.97
CA SER A 501 -27.64 15.95 25.97
C SER A 501 -27.80 17.43 26.30
N VAL A 502 -26.72 18.16 26.59
CA VAL A 502 -26.78 19.63 26.81
C VAL A 502 -27.31 20.35 25.56
N ALA A 503 -26.87 19.98 24.39
CA ALA A 503 -27.32 20.59 23.13
C ALA A 503 -28.85 20.44 22.92
N ARG A 504 -29.39 19.25 23.25
CA ARG A 504 -30.84 19.01 23.20
C ARG A 504 -31.63 19.84 24.22
N GLU A 505 -31.10 20.07 25.41
CA GLU A 505 -31.69 20.96 26.39
C GLU A 505 -31.80 22.40 25.86
N GLU A 506 -30.84 22.81 25.03
CA GLU A 506 -30.84 24.08 24.31
C GLU A 506 -31.68 24.04 22.99
N GLY A 507 -32.43 22.97 22.74
CA GLY A 507 -33.27 22.82 21.56
C GLY A 507 -32.46 22.62 20.27
N ARG A 508 -31.25 22.11 20.37
CA ARG A 508 -30.38 21.81 19.22
C ARG A 508 -30.32 20.31 18.90
N ASP A 509 -30.54 19.97 17.64
CA ASP A 509 -30.37 18.59 17.15
C ASP A 509 -28.89 18.30 16.87
N VAL A 510 -28.44 17.11 17.24
CA VAL A 510 -27.08 16.62 17.00
C VAL A 510 -27.09 15.50 15.96
N ILE A 511 -26.23 15.64 14.96
CA ILE A 511 -25.99 14.59 13.96
C ILE A 511 -24.58 14.05 14.15
N GLY A 512 -24.47 12.76 14.42
CA GLY A 512 -23.20 12.03 14.50
C GLY A 512 -22.69 11.64 13.12
N LEU A 513 -21.41 11.84 12.90
CA LEU A 513 -20.72 11.42 11.68
C LEU A 513 -19.58 10.49 12.01
N ALA A 514 -19.42 9.39 11.28
CA ALA A 514 -18.32 8.46 11.44
C ALA A 514 -17.85 7.91 10.09
N PHE A 515 -16.64 7.33 10.08
CA PHE A 515 -16.03 6.82 8.85
C PHE A 515 -16.73 5.55 8.32
N ALA A 516 -17.12 4.64 9.19
CA ALA A 516 -17.66 3.32 8.84
C ALA A 516 -19.03 3.06 9.47
N ASN A 517 -19.86 2.21 8.83
CA ASN A 517 -21.20 1.88 9.32
C ASN A 517 -21.19 1.28 10.75
N LYS A 518 -20.19 0.45 11.08
CA LYS A 518 -20.05 -0.07 12.45
C LYS A 518 -19.94 1.07 13.46
N MET A 519 -19.05 2.05 13.21
CA MET A 519 -18.86 3.21 14.08
C MET A 519 -20.14 4.08 14.17
N VAL A 520 -20.90 4.17 13.06
CA VAL A 520 -22.21 4.84 13.06
C VAL A 520 -23.20 4.14 14.00
N ASN A 521 -23.26 2.81 13.95
CA ASN A 521 -24.12 2.03 14.83
C ASN A 521 -23.65 2.12 16.30
N ASP A 522 -22.36 2.02 16.54
CA ASP A 522 -21.78 2.16 17.86
C ASP A 522 -22.12 3.55 18.42
N LEU A 523 -21.96 4.62 17.64
CA LEU A 523 -22.27 5.99 18.04
C LEU A 523 -23.77 6.20 18.38
N ARG A 524 -24.69 5.57 17.63
CA ARG A 524 -26.13 5.60 17.95
C ARG A 524 -26.42 4.89 19.27
N ASN A 525 -25.92 3.66 19.41
CA ASN A 525 -26.22 2.81 20.56
C ASN A 525 -25.60 3.36 21.85
N GLU A 526 -24.37 3.87 21.79
CA GLU A 526 -23.66 4.38 22.96
C GLU A 526 -24.15 5.78 23.41
N THR A 527 -24.88 6.50 22.54
CA THR A 527 -25.54 7.76 22.91
C THR A 527 -27.02 7.57 23.30
N GLU A 528 -27.55 6.35 23.23
CA GLU A 528 -28.88 6.00 23.71
C GLU A 528 -28.85 5.89 25.25
N ILE A 529 -29.81 6.50 25.92
CA ILE A 529 -29.97 6.40 27.38
C ILE A 529 -31.05 5.36 27.66
N ARG A 530 -30.71 4.31 28.41
CA ARG A 530 -31.61 3.23 28.79
C ARG A 530 -31.83 3.22 30.32
N THR A 531 -33.05 2.79 30.76
CA THR A 531 -33.31 2.48 32.18
C THR A 531 -32.50 1.26 32.59
N ALA A 532 -32.43 1.03 33.91
CA ALA A 532 -31.87 -0.19 34.50
C ALA A 532 -32.59 -1.47 34.00
N ASN A 533 -33.80 -1.36 33.51
CA ASN A 533 -34.61 -2.47 32.97
C ASN A 533 -34.41 -2.63 31.44
N GLY A 534 -33.52 -1.82 30.80
CA GLY A 534 -33.21 -1.91 29.38
C GLY A 534 -34.15 -1.14 28.45
N GLU A 535 -35.16 -0.44 28.96
CA GLU A 535 -36.05 0.41 28.18
C GLU A 535 -35.34 1.71 27.77
N ALA A 536 -35.44 2.11 26.49
CA ALA A 536 -34.87 3.35 26.02
C ALA A 536 -35.62 4.56 26.61
N VAL A 537 -34.94 5.33 27.46
CA VAL A 537 -35.50 6.58 28.02
C VAL A 537 -35.27 7.72 27.01
N LYS A 538 -34.23 7.65 26.25
CA LYS A 538 -33.86 8.65 25.27
C LYS A 538 -33.18 7.98 24.05
N GLU A 539 -33.71 8.27 22.86
CA GLU A 539 -33.12 7.76 21.61
C GLU A 539 -31.68 8.29 21.44
N GLY A 540 -30.80 7.48 20.85
CA GLY A 540 -29.47 7.85 20.44
C GLY A 540 -29.49 9.02 19.45
N ILE A 541 -28.36 9.63 19.20
CA ILE A 541 -28.26 10.68 18.17
C ILE A 541 -28.48 10.09 16.76
N GLU A 542 -29.07 10.92 15.87
CA GLU A 542 -29.02 10.59 14.46
C GLU A 542 -27.55 10.44 14.03
N ALA A 543 -27.17 9.33 13.40
CA ALA A 543 -25.81 9.15 12.95
C ALA A 543 -25.73 8.58 11.53
N ARG A 544 -24.71 9.00 10.77
CA ARG A 544 -24.48 8.64 9.36
C ARG A 544 -23.00 8.51 9.06
N THR A 545 -22.65 7.84 7.95
CA THR A 545 -21.29 7.88 7.48
C THR A 545 -20.97 9.22 6.82
N VAL A 546 -19.74 9.71 6.97
CA VAL A 546 -19.25 10.94 6.30
C VAL A 546 -19.56 10.92 4.81
N SER A 547 -19.28 9.79 4.13
CA SER A 547 -19.55 9.66 2.69
C SER A 547 -21.02 9.82 2.33
N SER A 548 -21.94 9.23 3.11
CA SER A 548 -23.38 9.37 2.88
C SER A 548 -23.84 10.81 3.09
N PHE A 549 -23.36 11.45 4.15
CA PHE A 549 -23.69 12.83 4.49
C PHE A 549 -23.19 13.81 3.42
N VAL A 550 -21.93 13.70 3.02
CA VAL A 550 -21.33 14.52 1.95
C VAL A 550 -22.08 14.35 0.63
N ASN A 551 -22.36 13.10 0.22
CA ASN A 551 -23.10 12.82 -1.02
C ASN A 551 -24.49 13.47 -1.05
N GLN A 552 -25.14 13.58 0.12
CA GLN A 552 -26.48 14.17 0.22
C GLN A 552 -26.44 15.70 0.13
N HIS A 553 -25.48 16.36 0.78
CA HIS A 553 -25.54 17.81 1.03
C HIS A 553 -24.53 18.63 0.23
N LEU A 554 -23.43 18.04 -0.27
CA LEU A 554 -22.36 18.79 -0.95
C LEU A 554 -22.87 19.56 -2.18
N ARG A 555 -23.73 18.92 -3.01
CA ARG A 555 -24.28 19.57 -4.19
C ARG A 555 -25.06 20.81 -3.82
N GLY A 556 -25.91 20.75 -2.80
CA GLY A 556 -26.63 21.92 -2.28
C GLY A 556 -25.67 23.01 -1.81
N ALA A 557 -24.68 22.66 -1.01
CA ALA A 557 -23.68 23.60 -0.50
C ALA A 557 -22.89 24.29 -1.64
N LEU A 558 -22.53 23.58 -2.71
CA LEU A 558 -21.77 24.15 -3.82
C LEU A 558 -22.61 25.07 -4.71
N HIS A 559 -23.89 24.76 -4.93
CA HIS A 559 -24.78 25.60 -5.75
C HIS A 559 -25.11 26.97 -5.09
N GLY A 560 -25.13 27.03 -3.75
CA GLY A 560 -25.36 28.28 -2.99
C GLY A 560 -26.74 28.90 -3.11
N SER A 561 -27.65 28.35 -3.94
CA SER A 561 -29.04 28.77 -4.14
C SER A 561 -29.87 27.67 -4.79
N GLY A 562 -31.17 27.82 -4.82
CA GLY A 562 -32.13 26.93 -5.47
C GLY A 562 -32.64 25.81 -4.57
N PRO A 563 -33.57 24.94 -5.07
CA PRO A 563 -34.30 23.98 -4.23
C PRO A 563 -33.40 23.00 -3.45
N THR A 564 -32.31 22.53 -4.06
CA THR A 564 -31.38 21.59 -3.39
C THR A 564 -30.58 22.26 -2.27
N PHE A 565 -30.21 23.54 -2.46
CA PHE A 565 -29.54 24.34 -1.43
C PHE A 565 -30.50 24.60 -0.26
N GLU A 566 -31.73 25.09 -0.55
CA GLU A 566 -32.70 25.39 0.49
C GLU A 566 -33.11 24.15 1.28
N ALA A 567 -33.30 23.02 0.63
CA ALA A 567 -33.58 21.75 1.32
C ALA A 567 -32.44 21.31 2.22
N SER A 568 -31.19 21.39 1.74
CA SER A 568 -30.00 21.03 2.53
C SER A 568 -29.78 22.02 3.68
N ARG A 569 -30.01 23.31 3.45
CA ARG A 569 -29.90 24.34 4.46
C ARG A 569 -30.95 24.16 5.57
N ALA A 570 -32.22 23.95 5.19
CA ALA A 570 -33.28 23.68 6.16
C ALA A 570 -33.01 22.43 7.02
N ALA A 571 -32.33 21.41 6.43
CA ALA A 571 -31.96 20.22 7.15
C ALA A 571 -30.78 20.41 8.13
N LEU A 572 -29.91 21.42 7.94
CA LEU A 572 -28.66 21.53 8.68
C LEU A 572 -28.48 22.84 9.46
N GLN A 573 -29.22 23.90 9.12
CA GLN A 573 -29.11 25.18 9.78
C GLN A 573 -29.42 25.07 11.28
N GLY A 574 -28.51 25.54 12.12
CA GLY A 574 -28.63 25.52 13.58
C GLY A 574 -28.43 24.15 14.21
N ARG A 575 -28.03 23.14 13.43
CA ARG A 575 -27.70 21.80 13.96
C ARG A 575 -26.22 21.70 14.31
N ILE A 576 -25.91 20.73 15.16
CA ILE A 576 -24.56 20.38 15.57
C ILE A 576 -24.14 19.10 14.87
N LEU A 577 -22.97 19.13 14.25
CA LEU A 577 -22.32 17.94 13.71
C LEU A 577 -21.21 17.47 14.66
N VAL A 578 -21.20 16.20 15.00
CA VAL A 578 -20.12 15.56 15.76
C VAL A 578 -19.46 14.53 14.88
N LEU A 579 -18.21 14.75 14.51
CA LEU A 579 -17.41 13.83 13.73
C LEU A 579 -16.53 12.99 14.66
N ASP A 580 -16.88 11.73 14.83
CA ASP A 580 -16.06 10.77 15.58
C ASP A 580 -15.00 10.12 14.69
N GLU A 581 -13.88 9.74 15.30
CA GLU A 581 -12.68 9.20 14.63
C GLU A 581 -12.24 10.06 13.43
N ALA A 582 -12.22 11.38 13.60
CA ALA A 582 -11.88 12.37 12.57
C ALA A 582 -10.50 12.11 11.90
N SER A 583 -9.59 11.42 12.60
CA SER A 583 -8.28 11.00 12.08
C SER A 583 -8.36 10.04 10.88
N LEU A 584 -9.50 9.38 10.65
CA LEU A 584 -9.73 8.47 9.51
C LEU A 584 -10.29 9.16 8.28
N VAL A 585 -10.62 10.44 8.35
CA VAL A 585 -11.22 11.19 7.24
C VAL A 585 -10.13 11.82 6.39
N ALA A 586 -10.10 11.49 5.09
CA ALA A 586 -9.13 12.00 4.14
C ALA A 586 -9.35 13.49 3.79
N ASN A 587 -8.37 14.11 3.11
CA ASN A 587 -8.40 15.55 2.83
C ASN A 587 -9.65 16.00 2.07
N LYS A 588 -10.03 15.30 0.99
CA LYS A 588 -11.17 15.71 0.19
C LYS A 588 -12.50 15.65 0.94
N PRO A 589 -12.92 14.52 1.53
CA PRO A 589 -14.17 14.47 2.30
C PRO A 589 -14.16 15.39 3.52
N MET A 590 -13.00 15.67 4.12
CA MET A 590 -12.89 16.66 5.22
C MET A 590 -13.15 18.08 4.71
N ASN A 591 -12.54 18.47 3.60
CA ASN A 591 -12.80 19.77 2.97
C ASN A 591 -14.27 19.92 2.55
N ASP A 592 -14.85 18.86 1.98
CA ASP A 592 -16.27 18.84 1.57
C ASP A 592 -17.20 19.00 2.79
N LEU A 593 -16.89 18.35 3.91
CA LEU A 593 -17.64 18.47 5.17
C LEU A 593 -17.57 19.90 5.76
N LEU A 594 -16.38 20.48 5.81
CA LEU A 594 -16.18 21.86 6.27
C LEU A 594 -16.93 22.88 5.37
N THR A 595 -16.90 22.64 4.05
CA THR A 595 -17.65 23.47 3.09
C THR A 595 -19.15 23.38 3.33
N ILE A 596 -19.68 22.18 3.59
CA ILE A 596 -21.09 21.98 3.96
C ILE A 596 -21.40 22.73 5.24
N ALA A 597 -20.60 22.57 6.29
CA ALA A 597 -20.83 23.20 7.57
C ALA A 597 -20.90 24.72 7.47
N ASN A 598 -19.96 25.33 6.73
CA ASN A 598 -19.92 26.79 6.58
C ASN A 598 -21.07 27.32 5.73
N ARG A 599 -21.37 26.68 4.60
CA ARG A 599 -22.34 27.22 3.62
C ARG A 599 -23.80 26.95 3.97
N LEU A 600 -24.09 25.87 4.70
CA LEU A 600 -25.45 25.50 5.06
C LEU A 600 -25.86 25.90 6.49
N GLY A 601 -25.01 26.68 7.19
CA GLY A 601 -25.35 27.25 8.46
C GLY A 601 -25.38 26.25 9.62
N VAL A 602 -24.50 25.23 9.57
CA VAL A 602 -24.25 24.34 10.70
C VAL A 602 -23.75 25.19 11.88
N GLU A 603 -24.32 25.00 13.05
CA GLU A 603 -23.95 25.81 14.23
C GLU A 603 -22.56 25.41 14.74
N LYS A 604 -22.33 24.14 14.99
CA LYS A 604 -21.03 23.60 15.42
C LYS A 604 -20.67 22.35 14.64
N LEU A 605 -19.38 22.21 14.34
CA LEU A 605 -18.75 20.98 13.88
C LEU A 605 -17.67 20.57 14.90
N VAL A 606 -18.00 19.62 15.75
CA VAL A 606 -17.09 19.08 16.76
C VAL A 606 -16.36 17.88 16.16
N MET A 607 -15.07 18.00 15.97
CA MET A 607 -14.21 16.94 15.43
C MET A 607 -13.46 16.25 16.54
N ILE A 608 -13.70 14.96 16.73
CA ILE A 608 -13.06 14.15 17.79
C ILE A 608 -12.24 13.04 17.14
N GLY A 609 -10.97 12.85 17.56
CA GLY A 609 -10.11 11.81 17.02
C GLY A 609 -8.75 11.74 17.70
N ASP A 610 -7.94 10.78 17.29
CA ASP A 610 -6.57 10.62 17.78
C ASP A 610 -5.60 10.63 16.58
N LYS A 611 -4.88 11.75 16.40
CA LYS A 611 -3.89 11.89 15.32
C LYS A 611 -2.74 10.86 15.41
N ALA A 612 -2.58 10.22 16.55
CA ALA A 612 -1.54 9.23 16.79
C ALA A 612 -1.93 7.81 16.38
N GLN A 613 -3.21 7.54 16.16
CA GLN A 613 -3.73 6.27 15.67
C GLN A 613 -3.66 6.18 14.14
N LEU A 614 -4.49 5.36 13.52
CA LEU A 614 -4.48 5.16 12.06
C LEU A 614 -4.85 6.44 11.31
N GLN A 615 -4.26 6.57 10.15
CA GLN A 615 -4.55 7.64 9.20
C GLN A 615 -5.50 7.15 8.10
N PRO A 616 -6.11 8.05 7.31
CA PRO A 616 -7.00 7.66 6.23
C PRO A 616 -6.32 6.71 5.25
N ILE A 617 -7.08 5.80 4.66
CA ILE A 617 -6.60 4.97 3.54
C ILE A 617 -6.40 5.85 2.29
N GLU A 618 -7.34 6.75 2.04
CA GLU A 618 -7.28 7.75 0.97
C GLU A 618 -6.27 8.87 1.30
N ALA A 619 -6.01 9.74 0.33
CA ALA A 619 -4.95 10.74 0.42
C ALA A 619 -5.18 11.78 1.55
N GLY A 620 -4.12 12.04 2.29
CA GLY A 620 -4.01 13.12 3.25
C GLY A 620 -4.06 12.71 4.72
N LYS A 621 -3.90 13.72 5.59
CA LYS A 621 -3.97 13.66 7.06
C LYS A 621 -4.63 14.92 7.61
N SER A 622 -5.84 15.20 7.12
CA SER A 622 -6.59 16.44 7.37
C SER A 622 -6.72 16.81 8.85
N PHE A 623 -6.98 15.82 9.71
CA PHE A 623 -7.13 16.08 11.16
C PHE A 623 -5.84 16.59 11.80
N SER A 624 -4.69 16.05 11.42
CA SER A 624 -3.39 16.54 11.85
C SER A 624 -3.06 17.92 11.28
N LEU A 625 -3.41 18.13 10.02
CA LEU A 625 -3.23 19.41 9.33
C LEU A 625 -4.04 20.53 10.00
N ILE A 626 -5.31 20.27 10.29
CA ILE A 626 -6.20 21.20 10.98
C ILE A 626 -5.64 21.55 12.37
N GLN A 627 -5.22 20.56 13.17
CA GLN A 627 -4.62 20.82 14.49
C GLN A 627 -3.35 21.67 14.41
N ALA A 628 -2.55 21.52 13.36
CA ALA A 628 -1.34 22.32 13.18
C ALA A 628 -1.62 23.79 12.79
N ASP A 629 -2.85 24.11 12.39
CA ASP A 629 -3.28 25.47 12.03
C ASP A 629 -3.82 26.27 13.25
N GLY A 630 -3.96 25.63 14.41
CA GLY A 630 -4.32 26.28 15.67
C GLY A 630 -5.80 26.61 15.84
N PRO A 631 -6.74 25.67 15.54
CA PRO A 631 -8.15 25.84 15.87
C PRO A 631 -8.39 25.80 17.39
N ALA A 632 -9.62 26.07 17.83
CA ALA A 632 -10.06 25.78 19.20
C ALA A 632 -9.85 24.28 19.48
N LEU A 633 -8.91 23.96 20.38
CA LEU A 633 -8.41 22.61 20.60
C LEU A 633 -8.44 22.22 22.08
N ALA A 634 -9.18 21.17 22.40
CA ALA A 634 -9.09 20.50 23.70
C ALA A 634 -8.35 19.15 23.58
N ARG A 635 -7.81 18.67 24.70
CA ARG A 635 -7.08 17.40 24.78
C ARG A 635 -7.67 16.49 25.86
N LEU A 636 -7.76 15.21 25.52
CA LEU A 636 -8.07 14.12 26.44
C LEU A 636 -6.86 13.16 26.38
N ASP A 637 -5.91 13.37 27.24
CA ASP A 637 -4.62 12.65 27.22
C ASP A 637 -4.63 11.40 28.13
N THR A 638 -5.62 11.30 29.04
CA THR A 638 -5.78 10.19 29.99
C THR A 638 -6.60 9.06 29.38
N SER A 639 -6.02 7.86 29.25
CA SER A 639 -6.76 6.65 28.85
C SER A 639 -7.42 5.99 30.06
N LEU A 640 -8.72 5.73 29.97
CA LEU A 640 -9.52 5.02 30.96
C LEU A 640 -9.73 3.54 30.61
N ARG A 641 -9.19 3.07 29.49
CA ARG A 641 -9.45 1.73 28.96
C ARG A 641 -8.66 0.64 29.66
N GLN A 642 -7.37 0.86 29.86
CA GLN A 642 -6.49 -0.14 30.46
C GLN A 642 -6.83 -0.31 31.95
N ARG A 643 -7.06 -1.55 32.37
CA ARG A 643 -7.43 -1.88 33.76
C ARG A 643 -6.21 -2.24 34.62
N THR A 644 -5.17 -2.84 34.00
CA THR A 644 -3.96 -3.27 34.70
C THR A 644 -2.86 -2.22 34.62
N GLU A 645 -2.06 -2.06 35.69
CA GLU A 645 -1.02 -1.02 35.75
C GLU A 645 0.05 -1.24 34.68
N HIS A 646 0.50 -2.49 34.43
CA HIS A 646 1.50 -2.77 33.43
C HIS A 646 1.00 -2.40 32.01
N MET A 647 -0.30 -2.58 31.68
CA MET A 647 -0.85 -2.17 30.39
C MET A 647 -1.03 -0.67 30.27
N LYS A 648 -1.36 0.03 31.37
CA LYS A 648 -1.38 1.50 31.41
C LYS A 648 -0.01 2.05 31.06
N GLU A 649 1.03 1.54 31.73
CA GLU A 649 2.40 1.97 31.52
C GLU A 649 2.93 1.56 30.13
N ALA A 650 2.75 0.30 29.71
CA ALA A 650 3.19 -0.17 28.39
C ALA A 650 2.55 0.61 27.23
N SER A 651 1.23 0.86 27.30
CA SER A 651 0.53 1.65 26.29
C SER A 651 0.92 3.13 26.32
N GLY A 652 1.21 3.67 27.50
CA GLY A 652 1.73 5.02 27.69
C GLY A 652 3.12 5.21 27.06
N LEU A 653 4.03 4.27 27.28
CA LEU A 653 5.36 4.22 26.65
C LEU A 653 5.24 4.13 25.11
N ALA A 654 4.40 3.23 24.62
CA ALA A 654 4.16 3.08 23.17
C ALA A 654 3.61 4.38 22.55
N ARG A 655 2.71 5.06 23.26
CA ARG A 655 2.17 6.36 22.84
C ARG A 655 3.23 7.44 22.78
N ALA A 656 4.18 7.40 23.69
CA ALA A 656 5.33 8.30 23.71
C ALA A 656 6.39 7.96 22.64
N GLY A 657 6.18 6.90 21.83
CA GLY A 657 7.15 6.39 20.84
C GLY A 657 8.27 5.52 21.43
N ARG A 658 8.21 5.22 22.74
CA ARG A 658 9.21 4.45 23.51
C ARG A 658 8.93 2.94 23.42
N PHE A 659 8.82 2.40 22.19
CA PHE A 659 8.43 1.01 21.96
C PHE A 659 9.42 -0.01 22.54
N ARG A 660 10.72 0.32 22.58
CA ARG A 660 11.73 -0.57 23.19
C ARG A 660 11.48 -0.77 24.69
N GLU A 661 11.14 0.30 25.39
CA GLU A 661 10.83 0.24 26.82
C GLU A 661 9.47 -0.40 27.07
N SER A 662 8.49 -0.10 26.24
CA SER A 662 7.18 -0.74 26.27
C SER A 662 7.26 -2.26 26.11
N PHE A 663 8.04 -2.74 25.14
CA PHE A 663 8.25 -4.18 24.94
C PHE A 663 9.10 -4.82 26.04
N ALA A 664 10.04 -4.08 26.61
CA ALA A 664 10.80 -4.55 27.77
C ALA A 664 9.91 -4.75 29.01
N LEU A 665 8.93 -3.82 29.21
CA LEU A 665 7.95 -3.94 30.29
C LEU A 665 7.00 -5.13 30.10
N LEU A 666 6.61 -5.44 28.87
CA LEU A 666 5.81 -6.62 28.56
C LEU A 666 6.59 -7.93 28.75
N GLY A 667 7.92 -7.90 28.75
CA GLY A 667 8.79 -9.04 29.10
C GLY A 667 8.53 -10.27 28.26
N ASP A 668 8.18 -11.38 28.91
CA ASP A 668 7.92 -12.68 28.29
C ASP A 668 6.66 -12.70 27.40
N LYS A 669 5.82 -11.68 27.48
CA LYS A 669 4.68 -11.50 26.57
C LYS A 669 5.11 -11.06 25.16
N VAL A 670 6.38 -10.69 24.96
CA VAL A 670 6.94 -10.46 23.63
C VAL A 670 7.70 -11.70 23.19
N VAL A 671 7.02 -12.59 22.48
CA VAL A 671 7.49 -13.90 22.08
C VAL A 671 8.21 -13.83 20.74
N GLU A 672 9.49 -14.20 20.72
CA GLU A 672 10.24 -14.38 19.48
C GLU A 672 10.18 -15.85 19.06
N ALA A 673 9.59 -16.12 17.88
CA ALA A 673 9.33 -17.48 17.42
C ALA A 673 9.89 -17.76 16.02
N GLY A 674 10.79 -16.92 15.52
CA GLY A 674 11.43 -17.12 14.21
C GLY A 674 10.44 -17.37 13.08
N LYS A 675 10.66 -18.46 12.35
CA LYS A 675 9.79 -18.86 11.23
C LYS A 675 8.42 -19.38 11.67
N ASP A 676 8.30 -19.84 12.90
CA ASP A 676 7.11 -20.51 13.45
C ASP A 676 6.16 -19.52 14.18
N HIS A 677 6.35 -18.20 13.98
CA HIS A 677 5.62 -17.14 14.68
C HIS A 677 4.10 -17.21 14.48
N LEU A 678 3.61 -17.66 13.32
CA LEU A 678 2.17 -17.82 13.09
C LEU A 678 1.61 -19.03 13.83
N GLU A 679 2.33 -20.16 13.82
CA GLU A 679 1.98 -21.37 14.57
C GLU A 679 1.94 -21.08 16.06
N VAL A 680 2.94 -20.34 16.55
CA VAL A 680 3.00 -19.94 17.97
C VAL A 680 1.83 -19.00 18.30
N ALA A 681 1.51 -18.03 17.48
CA ALA A 681 0.38 -17.14 17.71
C ALA A 681 -0.97 -17.90 17.73
N ALA A 682 -1.19 -18.81 16.76
CA ALA A 682 -2.38 -19.64 16.73
C ALA A 682 -2.46 -20.58 17.95
N LYS A 683 -1.36 -21.23 18.30
CA LYS A 683 -1.29 -22.14 19.44
C LYS A 683 -1.50 -21.41 20.77
N THR A 684 -0.91 -20.22 20.95
CA THR A 684 -1.12 -19.39 22.15
C THR A 684 -2.61 -19.11 22.37
N TRP A 685 -3.38 -18.89 21.30
CA TRP A 685 -4.83 -18.70 21.41
C TRP A 685 -5.57 -20.02 21.67
N LEU A 686 -5.19 -21.11 21.01
CA LEU A 686 -5.81 -22.44 21.18
C LEU A 686 -5.56 -23.03 22.58
N ASP A 687 -4.44 -22.69 23.20
CA ASP A 687 -4.11 -23.15 24.56
C ASP A 687 -4.92 -22.43 25.66
N LEU A 688 -5.65 -21.34 25.31
CA LEU A 688 -6.53 -20.65 26.25
C LEU A 688 -7.80 -21.46 26.56
N PRO A 689 -8.36 -21.36 27.77
CA PRO A 689 -9.70 -21.87 28.06
C PRO A 689 -10.75 -21.27 27.12
N PRO A 690 -11.84 -21.98 26.76
CA PRO A 690 -12.86 -21.49 25.83
C PRO A 690 -13.42 -20.10 26.18
N GLU A 691 -13.63 -19.84 27.47
CA GLU A 691 -14.13 -18.56 27.99
C GLU A 691 -13.13 -17.41 27.74
N ASP A 692 -11.84 -17.67 27.85
CA ASP A 692 -10.80 -16.69 27.59
C ASP A 692 -10.59 -16.47 26.09
N ARG A 693 -10.83 -17.48 25.25
CA ARG A 693 -10.80 -17.34 23.78
C ARG A 693 -11.85 -16.34 23.30
N GLU A 694 -13.03 -16.29 23.89
CA GLU A 694 -14.06 -15.31 23.54
C GLU A 694 -13.66 -13.87 23.89
N ARG A 695 -12.83 -13.70 24.91
CA ARG A 695 -12.33 -12.40 25.37
C ARG A 695 -11.01 -11.98 24.71
N THR A 696 -10.34 -12.91 23.98
CA THR A 696 -9.03 -12.71 23.38
C THR A 696 -9.12 -12.58 21.87
N ALA A 697 -8.73 -11.42 21.33
CA ALA A 697 -8.61 -11.22 19.88
C ALA A 697 -7.24 -11.66 19.35
N ILE A 698 -7.19 -12.11 18.10
CA ILE A 698 -5.94 -12.28 17.37
C ILE A 698 -5.83 -11.13 16.37
N TYR A 699 -4.77 -10.34 16.47
CA TYR A 699 -4.50 -9.21 15.57
C TYR A 699 -3.33 -9.53 14.64
N SER A 700 -3.57 -9.43 13.32
CA SER A 700 -2.52 -9.52 12.29
C SER A 700 -2.82 -8.61 11.12
N SER A 701 -1.90 -7.73 10.77
CA SER A 701 -2.08 -6.78 9.67
C SER A 701 -1.78 -7.39 8.31
N GLY A 702 -0.95 -8.44 8.23
CA GLY A 702 -0.62 -9.13 7.00
C GLY A 702 -1.81 -9.91 6.44
N ARG A 703 -2.16 -9.71 5.17
CA ARG A 703 -3.29 -10.42 4.54
C ARG A 703 -3.08 -11.93 4.55
N ASP A 704 -1.89 -12.36 4.14
CA ASP A 704 -1.56 -13.78 4.04
C ASP A 704 -1.33 -14.40 5.42
N ALA A 705 -0.67 -13.67 6.33
CA ALA A 705 -0.51 -14.08 7.73
C ALA A 705 -1.86 -14.29 8.41
N ARG A 706 -2.79 -13.36 8.24
CA ARG A 706 -4.14 -13.47 8.79
C ARG A 706 -4.93 -14.64 8.20
N ALA A 707 -4.83 -14.88 6.89
CA ALA A 707 -5.48 -16.04 6.26
C ALA A 707 -4.92 -17.36 6.78
N SER A 708 -3.62 -17.41 7.07
CA SER A 708 -2.97 -18.57 7.67
C SER A 708 -3.38 -18.77 9.12
N LEU A 709 -3.38 -17.70 9.92
CA LEU A 709 -3.85 -17.75 11.31
C LEU A 709 -5.30 -18.24 11.42
N ASN A 710 -6.19 -17.72 10.57
CA ASN A 710 -7.58 -18.16 10.56
C ASN A 710 -7.71 -19.67 10.30
N ARG A 711 -6.93 -20.23 9.35
CA ARG A 711 -6.93 -21.66 9.07
C ARG A 711 -6.32 -22.47 10.20
N MET A 712 -5.17 -22.05 10.76
CA MET A 712 -4.54 -22.75 11.87
C MET A 712 -5.43 -22.83 13.09
N VAL A 713 -6.12 -21.74 13.42
CA VAL A 713 -7.09 -21.73 14.52
C VAL A 713 -8.28 -22.64 14.20
N GLN A 714 -8.84 -22.58 13.00
CA GLN A 714 -9.92 -23.48 12.59
C GLN A 714 -9.50 -24.96 12.67
N ASP A 715 -8.31 -25.30 12.14
CA ASP A 715 -7.79 -26.68 12.17
C ASP A 715 -7.56 -27.15 13.63
N GLY A 716 -7.06 -26.28 14.49
CA GLY A 716 -6.92 -26.57 15.92
C GLY A 716 -8.26 -26.82 16.61
N LEU A 717 -9.26 -25.97 16.37
CA LEU A 717 -10.62 -26.14 16.91
C LEU A 717 -11.31 -27.41 16.41
N ARG A 718 -11.01 -27.83 15.18
CA ARG A 718 -11.46 -29.11 14.64
C ARG A 718 -10.79 -30.30 15.33
N ALA A 719 -9.48 -30.21 15.51
CA ALA A 719 -8.70 -31.26 16.17
C ALA A 719 -9.13 -31.49 17.62
N GLU A 720 -9.51 -30.44 18.34
CA GLU A 720 -10.06 -30.57 19.71
C GLU A 720 -11.57 -30.88 19.78
N GLY A 721 -12.27 -30.90 18.62
CA GLY A 721 -13.70 -31.21 18.53
C GLY A 721 -14.65 -30.06 18.86
N SER A 722 -14.15 -28.83 19.01
CA SER A 722 -14.99 -27.63 19.22
C SER A 722 -15.75 -27.23 17.97
N ILE A 723 -15.20 -27.53 16.77
CA ILE A 723 -15.86 -27.40 15.48
C ILE A 723 -16.20 -28.79 14.95
N LYS A 724 -17.44 -28.99 14.46
CA LYS A 724 -17.99 -30.30 14.10
C LYS A 724 -18.42 -30.36 12.63
N GLY A 725 -18.67 -31.57 12.17
CA GLY A 725 -19.27 -31.88 10.89
C GLY A 725 -18.30 -31.83 9.70
N GLU A 726 -18.81 -32.30 8.55
CA GLU A 726 -18.14 -32.13 7.27
C GLU A 726 -18.25 -30.67 6.86
N GLY A 727 -17.12 -30.07 6.44
CA GLY A 727 -17.10 -28.68 6.03
C GLY A 727 -17.75 -28.46 4.67
N LEU A 728 -18.35 -27.30 4.48
CA LEU A 728 -18.82 -26.81 3.18
C LEU A 728 -17.76 -25.90 2.57
N THR A 729 -17.20 -26.30 1.43
CA THR A 729 -16.28 -25.44 0.69
C THR A 729 -17.06 -24.52 -0.24
N LEU A 730 -16.85 -23.23 -0.06
CA LEU A 730 -17.50 -22.14 -0.79
C LEU A 730 -16.49 -21.38 -1.66
N ASP A 731 -16.95 -20.93 -2.81
CA ASP A 731 -16.22 -19.93 -3.58
C ASP A 731 -16.48 -18.56 -2.94
N THR A 732 -15.41 -17.88 -2.47
CA THR A 732 -15.48 -16.57 -1.85
C THR A 732 -14.78 -15.51 -2.69
N LEU A 733 -15.21 -14.26 -2.54
CA LEU A 733 -14.72 -13.13 -3.32
C LEU A 733 -13.90 -12.20 -2.45
N ARG A 734 -12.64 -12.02 -2.81
CA ARG A 734 -11.72 -11.10 -2.16
C ARG A 734 -11.50 -9.89 -3.07
N PRO A 735 -11.77 -8.65 -2.63
CA PRO A 735 -11.50 -7.45 -3.43
C PRO A 735 -10.05 -7.38 -3.88
N ALA A 736 -9.81 -7.10 -5.17
CA ALA A 736 -8.46 -6.95 -5.72
C ALA A 736 -7.80 -5.61 -5.33
N HIS A 737 -8.57 -4.69 -4.69
CA HIS A 737 -8.11 -3.35 -4.27
C HIS A 737 -7.47 -2.51 -5.39
N ALA A 738 -7.86 -2.77 -6.65
CA ALA A 738 -7.44 -1.94 -7.77
C ALA A 738 -8.15 -0.59 -7.73
N THR A 739 -7.39 0.48 -7.94
CA THR A 739 -7.94 1.81 -8.15
C THR A 739 -8.69 1.86 -9.48
N ARG A 740 -9.56 2.84 -9.65
CA ARG A 740 -10.27 3.00 -10.93
C ARG A 740 -9.31 3.27 -12.09
N GLU A 741 -8.23 3.99 -11.82
CA GLU A 741 -7.21 4.26 -12.82
C GLU A 741 -6.45 2.97 -13.22
N GLU A 742 -6.14 2.10 -12.27
CA GLU A 742 -5.52 0.78 -12.54
C GLU A 742 -6.45 -0.10 -13.37
N LEU A 743 -7.77 -0.06 -13.14
CA LEU A 743 -8.75 -0.81 -13.93
C LEU A 743 -8.73 -0.45 -15.44
N ARG A 744 -8.11 0.62 -15.85
CA ARG A 744 -7.92 1.02 -17.26
C ARG A 744 -6.82 0.25 -17.97
N TYR A 745 -6.04 -0.53 -17.23
CA TYR A 745 -4.88 -1.26 -17.77
C TYR A 745 -5.11 -2.77 -17.73
N ALA A 746 -4.77 -3.42 -18.82
CA ALA A 746 -4.90 -4.87 -18.94
C ALA A 746 -4.08 -5.63 -17.89
N ALA A 747 -2.95 -5.07 -17.46
CA ALA A 747 -2.09 -5.64 -16.41
C ALA A 747 -2.81 -5.84 -15.06
N THR A 748 -3.92 -5.14 -14.83
CA THR A 748 -4.71 -5.25 -13.60
C THR A 748 -5.55 -6.53 -13.57
N TYR A 749 -5.84 -7.12 -14.74
CA TYR A 749 -6.72 -8.28 -14.88
C TYR A 749 -5.92 -9.57 -14.98
N ALA A 750 -6.29 -10.53 -14.15
CA ALA A 750 -5.71 -11.88 -14.18
C ALA A 750 -6.79 -12.93 -14.41
N LYS A 751 -6.45 -14.02 -15.11
CA LYS A 751 -7.37 -15.16 -15.31
C LYS A 751 -7.87 -15.70 -13.98
N GLY A 752 -9.17 -15.95 -13.90
CA GLY A 752 -9.83 -16.45 -12.70
C GLY A 752 -10.37 -15.37 -11.76
N GLN A 753 -10.11 -14.08 -12.04
CA GLN A 753 -10.77 -12.97 -11.32
C GLN A 753 -12.22 -12.81 -11.78
N LEU A 754 -13.03 -12.14 -10.98
CA LEU A 754 -14.40 -11.74 -11.26
C LEU A 754 -14.50 -10.22 -11.37
N LEU A 755 -14.99 -9.73 -12.51
CA LEU A 755 -15.36 -8.32 -12.69
C LEU A 755 -16.88 -8.16 -12.53
N GLU A 756 -17.29 -7.36 -11.55
CA GLU A 756 -18.68 -7.00 -11.32
C GLU A 756 -18.98 -5.61 -11.85
N VAL A 757 -20.02 -5.50 -12.64
CA VAL A 757 -20.58 -4.25 -13.18
C VAL A 757 -21.90 -4.00 -12.49
N MET A 758 -21.96 -3.03 -11.58
CA MET A 758 -23.11 -2.84 -10.69
C MET A 758 -24.24 -2.00 -11.32
N ARG A 759 -23.96 -1.26 -12.39
CA ARG A 759 -24.94 -0.40 -13.07
C ARG A 759 -24.97 -0.64 -14.57
N GLN A 760 -26.08 -0.27 -15.22
CA GLN A 760 -26.21 -0.31 -16.68
C GLN A 760 -25.36 0.80 -17.33
N ASN A 761 -24.95 0.58 -18.59
CA ASN A 761 -24.12 1.49 -19.38
C ASN A 761 -22.68 1.68 -18.86
N ALA A 762 -22.07 0.60 -18.41
CA ALA A 762 -20.65 0.63 -18.10
C ALA A 762 -19.79 0.89 -19.37
N PRO A 763 -18.60 1.49 -19.21
CA PRO A 763 -17.67 1.72 -20.30
C PRO A 763 -17.32 0.44 -21.05
N GLY A 764 -17.03 0.54 -22.34
CA GLY A 764 -16.64 -0.60 -23.15
C GLY A 764 -17.75 -1.56 -23.54
N GLY A 765 -19.03 -1.17 -23.39
CA GLY A 765 -20.19 -1.93 -23.82
C GLY A 765 -20.57 -3.09 -22.88
N LEU A 766 -20.09 -3.07 -21.65
CA LEU A 766 -20.51 -4.01 -20.62
C LEU A 766 -21.86 -3.61 -20.04
N SER A 767 -22.77 -4.56 -19.95
CA SER A 767 -24.03 -4.41 -19.22
C SER A 767 -23.82 -4.73 -17.73
N ARG A 768 -24.77 -4.34 -16.89
CA ARG A 768 -24.81 -4.79 -15.49
C ARG A 768 -24.77 -6.31 -15.43
N GLY A 769 -23.88 -6.86 -14.62
CA GLY A 769 -23.69 -8.30 -14.48
C GLY A 769 -22.31 -8.68 -13.91
N ARG A 770 -22.06 -9.95 -13.88
CA ARG A 770 -20.83 -10.57 -13.41
C ARG A 770 -20.09 -11.19 -14.58
N TYR A 771 -18.78 -11.06 -14.59
CA TYR A 771 -17.93 -11.48 -15.69
C TYR A 771 -16.67 -12.15 -15.18
N ASP A 772 -16.46 -13.41 -15.55
CA ASP A 772 -15.21 -14.11 -15.26
C ASP A 772 -14.11 -13.65 -16.24
N VAL A 773 -12.96 -13.31 -15.70
CA VAL A 773 -11.77 -12.96 -16.48
C VAL A 773 -11.13 -14.26 -16.99
N GLU A 774 -11.18 -14.48 -18.30
CA GLU A 774 -10.60 -15.68 -18.96
C GLU A 774 -9.16 -15.47 -19.40
N GLY A 775 -8.75 -14.24 -19.60
CA GLY A 775 -7.40 -13.89 -20.02
C GLY A 775 -7.33 -12.59 -20.78
N LEU A 776 -6.17 -12.37 -21.39
CA LEU A 776 -5.86 -11.16 -22.16
C LEU A 776 -5.52 -11.54 -23.60
N ASP A 777 -5.87 -10.68 -24.56
CA ASP A 777 -5.35 -10.81 -25.92
C ASP A 777 -4.01 -10.04 -26.08
N ALA A 778 -3.33 -10.28 -27.17
CA ALA A 778 -2.07 -9.61 -27.52
C ALA A 778 -2.20 -8.08 -27.64
N LYS A 779 -3.41 -7.54 -27.69
CA LYS A 779 -3.71 -6.09 -27.78
C LYS A 779 -4.09 -5.47 -26.43
N GLY A 780 -4.01 -6.23 -25.33
CA GLY A 780 -4.38 -5.78 -24.01
C GLY A 780 -5.90 -5.67 -23.80
N ARG A 781 -6.72 -6.35 -24.62
CA ARG A 781 -8.14 -6.48 -24.32
C ARG A 781 -8.38 -7.68 -23.41
N VAL A 782 -9.34 -7.55 -22.53
CA VAL A 782 -9.72 -8.59 -21.57
C VAL A 782 -10.82 -9.46 -22.16
N PHE A 783 -10.63 -10.78 -22.12
CA PHE A 783 -11.70 -11.73 -22.41
C PHE A 783 -12.50 -11.95 -21.14
N LEU A 784 -13.77 -11.68 -21.22
CA LEU A 784 -14.75 -11.80 -20.12
C LEU A 784 -15.83 -12.80 -20.51
N ARG A 785 -16.14 -13.74 -19.60
CA ARG A 785 -17.26 -14.67 -19.74
C ARG A 785 -18.40 -14.22 -18.83
N ASP A 786 -19.58 -13.98 -19.41
CA ASP A 786 -20.75 -13.62 -18.62
C ASP A 786 -21.43 -14.85 -17.99
N GLU A 787 -22.41 -14.61 -17.11
CA GLU A 787 -23.16 -15.65 -16.38
C GLU A 787 -23.89 -16.63 -17.32
N ASN A 788 -24.12 -16.27 -18.59
CA ASN A 788 -24.70 -17.14 -19.60
C ASN A 788 -23.66 -17.92 -20.42
N GLY A 789 -22.38 -17.85 -20.03
CA GLY A 789 -21.27 -18.50 -20.72
C GLY A 789 -20.80 -17.78 -22.00
N LYS A 790 -21.36 -16.62 -22.35
CA LYS A 790 -20.98 -15.87 -23.55
C LYS A 790 -19.68 -15.11 -23.36
N LEU A 791 -18.73 -15.32 -24.28
CA LEU A 791 -17.46 -14.64 -24.29
C LEU A 791 -17.61 -13.21 -24.87
N LYS A 792 -17.12 -12.22 -24.13
CA LYS A 792 -17.07 -10.80 -24.52
C LYS A 792 -15.62 -10.33 -24.54
N ARG A 793 -15.30 -9.43 -25.44
CA ARG A 793 -14.04 -8.69 -25.46
C ARG A 793 -14.26 -7.32 -24.84
N PHE A 794 -13.47 -6.99 -23.84
CA PHE A 794 -13.53 -5.73 -23.11
C PHE A 794 -12.22 -4.95 -23.28
N ASP A 795 -12.33 -3.70 -23.63
CA ASP A 795 -11.20 -2.77 -23.69
C ASP A 795 -11.18 -1.91 -22.43
N PRO A 796 -10.30 -2.21 -21.45
CA PRO A 796 -10.23 -1.47 -20.19
C PRO A 796 -9.88 0.01 -20.39
N SER A 797 -9.16 0.36 -21.45
CA SER A 797 -8.75 1.74 -21.71
C SER A 797 -9.92 2.71 -21.92
N ARG A 798 -11.13 2.16 -22.15
CA ARG A 798 -12.37 2.93 -22.31
C ARG A 798 -13.04 3.30 -20.98
N ILE A 799 -12.55 2.80 -19.86
CA ILE A 799 -13.02 3.21 -18.52
C ILE A 799 -12.72 4.70 -18.35
N ASP A 800 -13.75 5.49 -18.04
CA ASP A 800 -13.56 6.89 -17.68
C ASP A 800 -12.97 6.97 -16.26
N PRO A 801 -11.82 7.63 -16.07
CA PRO A 801 -11.20 7.74 -14.75
C PRO A 801 -12.03 8.57 -13.76
N VAL A 802 -12.87 9.47 -14.24
CA VAL A 802 -13.65 10.40 -13.42
C VAL A 802 -15.05 9.85 -13.13
N ASP A 803 -15.69 9.23 -14.12
CA ASP A 803 -17.05 8.71 -13.97
C ASP A 803 -17.08 7.39 -13.21
N LYS A 804 -17.39 7.45 -11.93
CA LYS A 804 -17.52 6.28 -11.04
C LYS A 804 -18.94 5.66 -11.02
N ARG A 805 -19.86 6.13 -11.88
CA ARG A 805 -21.27 5.68 -11.85
C ARG A 805 -21.48 4.23 -12.25
N ASP A 806 -20.56 3.62 -13.00
CA ASP A 806 -20.60 2.21 -13.39
C ASP A 806 -20.33 1.26 -12.23
N ALA A 807 -19.72 1.75 -11.14
CA ALA A 807 -19.40 0.99 -9.94
C ALA A 807 -18.73 -0.36 -10.25
N LEU A 808 -17.65 -0.33 -11.03
CA LEU A 808 -16.85 -1.51 -11.35
C LEU A 808 -16.14 -2.06 -10.09
N ARG A 809 -16.17 -3.37 -9.92
CA ARG A 809 -15.45 -4.06 -8.85
C ARG A 809 -14.74 -5.29 -9.39
N LEU A 810 -13.44 -5.37 -9.16
CA LEU A 810 -12.61 -6.54 -9.48
C LEU A 810 -12.32 -7.33 -8.21
N SER A 811 -12.55 -8.63 -8.23
CA SER A 811 -12.35 -9.54 -7.11
C SER A 811 -11.55 -10.77 -7.51
N GLU A 812 -10.73 -11.27 -6.60
CA GLU A 812 -10.09 -12.58 -6.70
C GLU A 812 -11.04 -13.64 -6.19
N LYS A 813 -11.21 -14.74 -6.91
CA LYS A 813 -11.93 -15.91 -6.43
C LYS A 813 -11.02 -16.72 -5.53
N THR A 814 -11.49 -17.05 -4.35
CA THR A 814 -10.81 -17.90 -3.37
C THR A 814 -11.76 -18.98 -2.87
N LYS A 815 -11.23 -20.07 -2.36
CA LYS A 815 -12.01 -21.11 -1.72
C LYS A 815 -11.84 -21.01 -0.21
N GLU A 816 -12.95 -21.04 0.50
CA GLU A 816 -12.98 -21.06 1.96
C GLU A 816 -13.86 -22.21 2.42
N THR A 817 -13.40 -23.00 3.38
CA THR A 817 -14.18 -24.09 3.97
C THR A 817 -14.70 -23.63 5.31
N ILE A 818 -16.02 -23.76 5.52
CA ILE A 818 -16.70 -23.41 6.77
C ILE A 818 -17.30 -24.66 7.42
N HIS A 819 -17.35 -24.65 8.73
CA HIS A 819 -17.88 -25.70 9.56
C HIS A 819 -18.90 -25.15 10.58
N GLU A 820 -19.72 -26.03 11.13
CA GLU A 820 -20.56 -25.70 12.29
C GLU A 820 -19.66 -25.27 13.47
N GLY A 821 -19.96 -24.13 14.05
CA GLY A 821 -19.21 -23.51 15.13
C GLY A 821 -18.24 -22.42 14.67
N ASP A 822 -17.95 -22.27 13.37
CA ASP A 822 -17.05 -21.26 12.87
C ASP A 822 -17.53 -19.83 13.15
N LYS A 823 -16.57 -18.94 13.42
CA LYS A 823 -16.75 -17.49 13.40
C LYS A 823 -16.40 -16.94 12.01
N VAL A 824 -17.35 -16.22 11.42
CA VAL A 824 -17.20 -15.58 10.11
C VAL A 824 -17.48 -14.10 10.19
N ARG A 825 -17.04 -13.35 9.18
CA ARG A 825 -17.26 -11.90 9.05
C ARG A 825 -17.66 -11.55 7.63
N TRP A 826 -18.63 -10.66 7.50
CA TRP A 826 -19.14 -10.20 6.22
C TRP A 826 -18.24 -9.14 5.58
N THR A 827 -18.03 -9.24 4.27
CA THR A 827 -17.33 -8.23 3.48
C THR A 827 -18.27 -7.24 2.78
N GLU A 828 -19.55 -7.57 2.75
CA GLU A 828 -20.66 -6.76 2.20
C GLU A 828 -21.80 -6.70 3.23
N LYS A 829 -22.83 -5.87 2.95
CA LYS A 829 -24.02 -5.79 3.77
C LYS A 829 -25.25 -6.34 3.07
N ASP A 830 -26.18 -6.85 3.86
CA ASP A 830 -27.54 -7.15 3.48
C ASP A 830 -28.49 -6.57 4.54
N ASP A 831 -29.03 -5.40 4.24
CA ASP A 831 -29.87 -4.66 5.19
C ASP A 831 -31.18 -5.40 5.50
N ALA A 832 -31.73 -6.17 4.55
CA ALA A 832 -32.96 -6.90 4.71
C ALA A 832 -32.84 -8.04 5.73
N ARG A 833 -31.66 -8.67 5.81
CA ARG A 833 -31.36 -9.78 6.73
C ARG A 833 -30.49 -9.34 7.91
N LYS A 834 -30.25 -8.05 8.07
CA LYS A 834 -29.41 -7.44 9.11
C LYS A 834 -27.99 -8.03 9.16
N LEU A 835 -27.43 -8.42 8.02
CA LEU A 835 -26.05 -8.85 7.88
C LEU A 835 -25.21 -7.66 7.48
N MET A 836 -24.45 -7.12 8.42
CA MET A 836 -23.73 -5.86 8.19
C MET A 836 -22.26 -6.10 7.86
N LYS A 837 -21.72 -5.28 6.97
CA LYS A 837 -20.30 -5.32 6.62
C LYS A 837 -19.41 -5.16 7.85
N SER A 838 -18.39 -6.00 7.94
CA SER A 838 -17.42 -6.08 9.04
C SER A 838 -17.97 -6.60 10.37
N GLU A 839 -19.22 -6.99 10.44
CA GLU A 839 -19.76 -7.67 11.63
C GLU A 839 -19.46 -9.16 11.63
N GLU A 840 -19.27 -9.70 12.82
CA GLU A 840 -19.08 -11.12 13.07
C GLU A 840 -20.42 -11.86 13.11
N ALA A 841 -20.40 -13.10 12.65
CA ALA A 841 -21.50 -14.04 12.74
C ALA A 841 -20.96 -15.43 13.10
N LYS A 842 -21.80 -16.27 13.70
CA LYS A 842 -21.46 -17.65 14.04
C LYS A 842 -22.22 -18.61 13.12
N ILE A 843 -21.52 -19.62 12.60
CA ILE A 843 -22.17 -20.71 11.85
C ILE A 843 -22.82 -21.66 12.86
N LEU A 844 -24.14 -21.75 12.84
CA LEU A 844 -24.91 -22.65 13.71
C LEU A 844 -25.08 -24.04 13.10
N GLY A 845 -25.02 -24.15 11.78
CA GLY A 845 -25.14 -25.43 11.09
C GLY A 845 -24.92 -25.32 9.61
N VAL A 846 -24.50 -26.45 9.02
CA VAL A 846 -24.37 -26.63 7.57
C VAL A 846 -25.07 -27.93 7.21
N LYS A 847 -26.25 -27.87 6.59
CA LYS A 847 -27.06 -29.05 6.28
C LYS A 847 -27.78 -28.87 4.95
N ASP A 848 -27.75 -29.89 4.10
CA ASP A 848 -28.50 -29.96 2.83
C ASP A 848 -28.34 -28.73 1.92
N GLY A 849 -27.10 -28.15 1.89
CA GLY A 849 -26.80 -26.95 1.11
C GLY A 849 -27.36 -25.63 1.70
N VAL A 850 -27.80 -25.66 2.96
CA VAL A 850 -28.22 -24.47 3.71
C VAL A 850 -27.20 -24.21 4.82
N VAL A 851 -26.74 -22.97 4.91
CA VAL A 851 -25.87 -22.47 5.99
C VAL A 851 -26.73 -21.64 6.91
N THR A 852 -26.85 -22.05 8.16
CA THR A 852 -27.55 -21.30 9.20
C THR A 852 -26.55 -20.48 9.98
N VAL A 853 -26.78 -19.19 10.05
CA VAL A 853 -25.86 -18.24 10.74
C VAL A 853 -26.63 -17.48 11.83
N GLU A 854 -25.96 -17.20 12.94
CA GLU A 854 -26.41 -16.28 13.97
C GLU A 854 -25.68 -14.95 13.80
N ASN A 855 -26.45 -13.87 13.64
CA ASN A 855 -25.87 -12.53 13.55
C ASN A 855 -25.55 -11.98 14.97
N ARG A 856 -24.91 -10.80 15.04
CA ARG A 856 -24.53 -10.20 16.34
C ARG A 856 -25.72 -9.87 17.25
N HIS A 857 -26.93 -9.85 16.73
CA HIS A 857 -28.16 -9.57 17.49
C HIS A 857 -28.83 -10.85 18.02
N GLY A 858 -28.18 -12.02 17.81
CA GLY A 858 -28.75 -13.32 18.19
C GLY A 858 -29.85 -13.81 17.25
N GLU A 859 -30.03 -13.15 16.09
CA GLU A 859 -31.05 -13.57 15.11
C GLU A 859 -30.46 -14.62 14.17
N THR A 860 -31.25 -15.66 13.89
CA THR A 860 -30.87 -16.74 12.99
C THR A 860 -31.28 -16.43 11.56
N VAL A 861 -30.31 -16.57 10.62
CA VAL A 861 -30.50 -16.36 9.18
C VAL A 861 -30.10 -17.61 8.42
N GLU A 862 -30.96 -18.09 7.52
CA GLU A 862 -30.68 -19.22 6.63
C GLU A 862 -30.23 -18.72 5.26
N LEU A 863 -29.09 -19.23 4.79
CA LEU A 863 -28.47 -18.90 3.52
C LEU A 863 -28.29 -20.18 2.69
N LYS A 864 -28.90 -20.22 1.51
CA LYS A 864 -28.72 -21.35 0.59
C LYS A 864 -27.31 -21.33 0.02
N GLN A 865 -26.76 -22.46 -0.38
CA GLN A 865 -25.37 -22.60 -0.90
C GLN A 865 -25.02 -21.64 -2.06
N ASN A 866 -26.02 -21.23 -2.84
CA ASN A 866 -25.86 -20.27 -3.94
C ASN A 866 -26.17 -18.82 -3.54
N ASP A 867 -26.37 -18.54 -2.27
CA ASP A 867 -26.61 -17.18 -1.79
C ASP A 867 -25.38 -16.32 -1.94
N LYS A 868 -25.56 -15.14 -2.52
CA LYS A 868 -24.46 -14.20 -2.79
C LYS A 868 -23.72 -13.73 -1.52
N MET A 869 -24.39 -13.74 -0.37
CA MET A 869 -23.74 -13.38 0.89
C MET A 869 -22.70 -14.43 1.32
N LEU A 870 -22.87 -15.71 0.98
CA LEU A 870 -21.86 -16.74 1.26
C LEU A 870 -20.54 -16.51 0.49
N GLU A 871 -20.60 -15.88 -0.68
CA GLU A 871 -19.39 -15.45 -1.41
C GLU A 871 -18.71 -14.22 -0.75
N ARG A 872 -19.42 -13.53 0.13
CA ARG A 872 -19.02 -12.26 0.76
C ARG A 872 -18.64 -12.40 2.23
N MET A 873 -18.10 -13.53 2.59
CA MET A 873 -17.63 -13.77 3.96
C MET A 873 -16.22 -14.33 3.99
N GLY A 874 -15.65 -14.36 5.18
CA GLY A 874 -14.39 -15.04 5.48
C GLY A 874 -14.31 -15.36 6.95
N LEU A 875 -13.41 -16.28 7.32
CA LEU A 875 -13.14 -16.63 8.72
C LEU A 875 -12.71 -15.39 9.52
N ALA A 876 -13.12 -15.33 10.78
CA ALA A 876 -12.98 -14.15 11.63
C ALA A 876 -12.24 -14.38 12.95
N TYR A 877 -11.39 -15.42 13.05
CA TYR A 877 -10.57 -15.66 14.25
C TYR A 877 -9.46 -14.64 14.40
N ALA A 878 -8.76 -14.33 13.29
CA ALA A 878 -7.78 -13.28 13.23
C ALA A 878 -8.29 -12.10 12.39
N ILE A 879 -8.12 -10.88 12.90
CA ILE A 879 -8.60 -9.65 12.29
C ILE A 879 -7.46 -8.66 12.06
N ASN A 880 -7.67 -7.72 11.15
CA ASN A 880 -6.67 -6.71 10.85
C ASN A 880 -6.82 -5.48 11.76
N MET A 881 -5.72 -4.74 12.00
CA MET A 881 -5.69 -3.57 12.89
C MET A 881 -6.67 -2.46 12.49
N HIS A 882 -6.91 -2.27 11.18
CA HIS A 882 -7.88 -1.27 10.71
C HIS A 882 -9.32 -1.67 11.06
N GLN A 883 -9.63 -2.97 11.06
CA GLN A 883 -10.93 -3.47 11.48
C GLN A 883 -11.08 -3.48 13.00
N ALA A 884 -9.96 -3.59 13.73
CA ALA A 884 -9.94 -3.51 15.18
C ALA A 884 -10.15 -2.08 15.71
N GLN A 885 -9.99 -1.05 14.87
CA GLN A 885 -10.24 0.32 15.29
C GLN A 885 -11.73 0.51 15.64
N GLY A 886 -12.03 1.06 16.79
CA GLY A 886 -13.36 1.12 17.39
C GLY A 886 -13.71 -0.10 18.24
N ASP A 887 -12.97 -1.22 18.15
CA ASP A 887 -13.19 -2.43 18.97
C ASP A 887 -12.40 -2.37 20.28
N THR A 888 -12.87 -3.05 21.30
CA THR A 888 -12.18 -3.19 22.58
C THR A 888 -12.28 -4.63 23.04
N ARG A 889 -11.14 -5.21 23.45
CA ARG A 889 -11.06 -6.58 23.94
C ARG A 889 -10.37 -6.61 25.30
N ASP A 890 -10.65 -7.61 26.09
CA ASP A 890 -9.97 -7.74 27.37
C ASP A 890 -8.51 -8.13 27.14
N MET A 891 -8.26 -9.12 26.29
CA MET A 891 -6.93 -9.61 25.95
C MET A 891 -6.70 -9.66 24.43
N ALA A 892 -5.45 -9.70 24.00
CA ALA A 892 -5.14 -9.93 22.60
C ALA A 892 -3.81 -10.66 22.40
N ILE A 893 -3.71 -11.33 21.24
CA ILE A 893 -2.47 -11.86 20.67
C ILE A 893 -2.20 -11.06 19.40
N GLY A 894 -1.11 -10.30 19.38
CA GLY A 894 -0.72 -9.45 18.28
C GLY A 894 0.41 -10.07 17.47
N GLU A 895 0.18 -10.40 16.21
CA GLU A 895 1.24 -10.86 15.31
C GLU A 895 1.80 -9.70 14.49
N MET A 896 3.12 -9.51 14.53
CA MET A 896 3.86 -8.52 13.73
C MET A 896 5.16 -9.11 13.20
N HIS A 897 5.31 -9.16 11.88
CA HIS A 897 6.53 -9.65 11.23
C HIS A 897 7.53 -8.53 10.99
N SER A 898 8.79 -8.69 11.41
CA SER A 898 9.83 -7.65 11.33
C SER A 898 10.15 -7.17 9.91
N SER A 899 9.96 -8.00 8.87
CA SER A 899 10.21 -7.64 7.49
C SER A 899 9.04 -6.96 6.79
N ALA A 900 7.85 -6.95 7.39
CA ALA A 900 6.64 -6.35 6.85
C ALA A 900 6.65 -4.81 7.01
N ARG A 901 7.54 -4.13 6.31
CA ARG A 901 7.88 -2.70 6.50
C ARG A 901 6.69 -1.75 6.56
N HIS A 902 5.66 -1.98 5.72
CA HIS A 902 4.47 -1.13 5.70
C HIS A 902 3.49 -1.44 6.85
N LEU A 903 3.60 -2.63 7.43
CA LEU A 903 2.70 -3.12 8.48
C LEU A 903 3.34 -3.10 9.88
N SER A 904 4.68 -3.05 9.95
CA SER A 904 5.43 -2.95 11.21
C SER A 904 5.86 -1.50 11.42
N ASN A 905 4.92 -0.69 11.90
CA ASN A 905 5.10 0.73 12.17
C ASN A 905 4.49 1.13 13.52
N GLN A 906 4.85 2.32 14.00
CA GLN A 906 4.44 2.81 15.32
C GLN A 906 2.93 2.93 15.48
N ARG A 907 2.20 3.39 14.44
CA ARG A 907 0.74 3.55 14.49
C ARG A 907 0.02 2.23 14.64
N LEU A 908 0.39 1.21 13.85
CA LEU A 908 -0.22 -0.11 13.95
C LEU A 908 0.11 -0.79 15.27
N ALA A 909 1.36 -0.69 15.74
CA ALA A 909 1.76 -1.21 17.05
C ALA A 909 0.99 -0.51 18.18
N LEU A 910 0.85 0.83 18.13
CA LEU A 910 0.07 1.58 19.11
C LEU A 910 -1.39 1.17 19.11
N VAL A 911 -2.03 1.06 17.95
CA VAL A 911 -3.45 0.64 17.86
C VAL A 911 -3.62 -0.75 18.47
N MET A 912 -2.73 -1.68 18.14
CA MET A 912 -2.74 -3.04 18.70
C MET A 912 -2.73 -3.01 20.24
N MET A 913 -1.82 -2.26 20.84
CA MET A 913 -1.67 -2.18 22.29
C MET A 913 -2.83 -1.44 22.96
N THR A 914 -3.37 -0.41 22.30
CA THR A 914 -4.44 0.42 22.90
C THR A 914 -5.84 -0.15 22.75
N ARG A 915 -6.03 -1.27 22.03
CA ARG A 915 -7.32 -1.99 21.93
C ARG A 915 -7.59 -2.92 23.10
N VAL A 916 -6.61 -3.14 23.95
CA VAL A 916 -6.63 -4.15 25.01
C VAL A 916 -6.87 -3.51 26.38
N ARG A 917 -7.64 -4.20 27.24
CA ARG A 917 -7.91 -3.74 28.61
C ARG A 917 -6.89 -4.29 29.61
N ASP A 918 -6.65 -5.61 29.55
CA ASP A 918 -5.98 -6.32 30.63
C ASP A 918 -4.56 -6.78 30.25
N ASP A 919 -4.40 -7.41 29.08
CA ASP A 919 -3.09 -7.96 28.69
C ASP A 919 -2.94 -8.20 27.18
N ILE A 920 -1.69 -8.20 26.69
CA ILE A 920 -1.37 -8.48 25.30
C ILE A 920 -0.13 -9.36 25.19
N THR A 921 -0.20 -10.39 24.33
CA THR A 921 0.97 -11.16 23.89
C THR A 921 1.33 -10.72 22.48
N ILE A 922 2.58 -10.32 22.26
CA ILE A 922 3.08 -9.93 20.93
C ILE A 922 3.98 -11.04 20.40
N VAL A 923 3.63 -11.62 19.26
CA VAL A 923 4.40 -12.68 18.61
C VAL A 923 5.08 -12.15 17.36
N THR A 924 6.39 -12.35 17.26
CA THR A 924 7.19 -11.88 16.13
C THR A 924 8.22 -12.93 15.70
N ASN A 925 8.72 -12.77 14.48
CA ASN A 925 9.82 -13.61 13.98
C ASN A 925 11.20 -13.19 14.52
N ASP A 926 11.40 -11.91 14.85
CA ASP A 926 12.67 -11.32 15.31
C ASP A 926 12.35 -10.02 16.06
N ARG A 927 12.55 -10.03 17.35
CA ARG A 927 12.21 -8.93 18.27
C ARG A 927 13.05 -7.68 18.02
N ASP A 928 14.35 -7.84 17.90
CA ASP A 928 15.26 -6.70 17.74
C ASP A 928 15.08 -6.05 16.38
N GLN A 929 14.89 -6.84 15.34
CA GLN A 929 14.62 -6.34 14.00
C GLN A 929 13.24 -5.65 13.93
N LEU A 930 12.23 -6.18 14.63
CA LEU A 930 10.91 -5.56 14.74
C LEU A 930 11.00 -4.19 15.43
N LEU A 931 11.67 -4.11 16.57
CA LEU A 931 11.88 -2.86 17.30
C LEU A 931 12.66 -1.83 16.47
N ALA A 932 13.71 -2.27 15.77
CA ALA A 932 14.44 -1.40 14.84
C ALA A 932 13.57 -0.91 13.69
N GLN A 933 12.66 -1.75 13.19
CA GLN A 933 11.73 -1.38 12.12
C GLN A 933 10.66 -0.38 12.62
N ILE A 934 10.04 -0.64 13.77
CA ILE A 934 9.06 0.27 14.39
C ILE A 934 9.71 1.63 14.71
N GLY A 935 10.93 1.62 15.28
CA GLY A 935 11.65 2.85 15.60
C GLY A 935 11.98 3.74 14.39
N ARG A 936 12.11 3.14 13.20
CA ARG A 936 12.39 3.86 11.94
C ARG A 936 11.15 4.21 11.13
N ASN A 937 10.01 3.64 11.47
CA ASN A 937 8.79 3.76 10.69
C ASN A 937 7.62 4.27 11.55
N PRO A 938 7.42 5.59 11.63
CA PRO A 938 6.28 6.15 12.35
C PRO A 938 4.93 5.76 11.74
N GLY A 939 4.88 5.39 10.45
CA GLY A 939 3.64 5.11 9.72
C GLY A 939 2.88 6.38 9.31
N ASP A 940 3.56 7.53 9.26
CA ASP A 940 2.96 8.82 8.93
C ASP A 940 2.92 9.09 7.44
N LYS A 941 1.79 9.61 6.98
CA LYS A 941 1.68 10.24 5.65
C LYS A 941 2.33 11.62 5.65
N THR A 942 2.76 12.07 4.48
CA THR A 942 3.27 13.43 4.31
C THR A 942 2.19 14.29 3.65
N SER A 943 1.89 15.46 4.20
CA SER A 943 0.98 16.44 3.61
C SER A 943 1.60 17.12 2.39
N ALA A 944 0.78 17.62 1.48
CA ALA A 944 1.24 18.41 0.34
C ALA A 944 1.91 19.73 0.80
N LEU A 945 1.33 20.40 1.78
CA LEU A 945 1.89 21.65 2.35
C LEU A 945 3.19 21.38 3.12
N GLU A 946 3.33 20.24 3.79
CA GLU A 946 4.61 19.85 4.39
C GLU A 946 5.69 19.63 3.31
N THR A 947 5.33 18.99 2.20
CA THR A 947 6.25 18.76 1.08
C THR A 947 6.79 20.04 0.50
N LEU A 948 5.95 21.07 0.43
CA LEU A 948 6.36 22.41 -0.03
C LEU A 948 7.04 23.25 1.05
N GLY A 949 7.09 22.78 2.31
CA GLY A 949 7.63 23.53 3.44
C GLY A 949 6.73 24.66 3.96
N GLU A 950 5.47 24.73 3.52
CA GLU A 950 4.51 25.76 3.94
C GLU A 950 3.91 25.50 5.33
N LYS A 951 3.83 24.25 5.74
CA LYS A 951 3.35 23.84 7.07
C LYS A 951 4.28 22.79 7.67
N ARG A 952 4.42 22.85 8.99
CA ARG A 952 5.12 21.83 9.75
C ARG A 952 4.11 21.12 10.64
N ILE A 953 3.88 19.82 10.36
CA ILE A 953 2.97 18.99 11.13
C ILE A 953 3.82 18.05 11.99
N ALA A 954 3.85 18.30 13.29
CA ALA A 954 4.65 17.53 14.25
C ALA A 954 3.91 16.23 14.65
N ASP A 955 3.80 15.29 13.71
CA ASP A 955 3.15 14.01 13.99
C ASP A 955 4.14 12.85 14.19
N ALA A 956 5.37 13.00 13.67
CA ALA A 956 6.37 11.94 13.73
C ALA A 956 6.71 11.62 15.20
N ARG A 957 6.43 10.40 15.59
CA ARG A 957 6.88 9.81 16.84
C ARG A 957 8.22 9.18 16.59
N ILE A 958 9.24 9.85 16.99
CA ILE A 958 10.60 9.36 16.89
C ILE A 958 10.89 8.67 18.22
N ASP A 959 11.42 7.46 18.18
CA ASP A 959 11.96 6.81 19.38
C ASP A 959 13.08 7.70 19.95
N ARG A 960 12.75 8.45 20.99
CA ARG A 960 13.68 9.35 21.69
C ARG A 960 14.63 8.64 22.63
N ALA A 961 14.63 7.32 22.63
CA ALA A 961 15.61 6.54 23.38
C ALA A 961 17.03 6.62 22.81
N ALA A 962 17.22 7.25 21.63
CA ALA A 962 18.53 7.82 21.27
C ALA A 962 18.65 9.17 22.00
N PRO A 963 19.57 9.30 22.97
CA PRO A 963 19.78 10.54 23.70
C PRO A 963 20.04 11.61 22.70
N ASP A 964 19.59 12.63 22.42
CA ASP A 964 19.91 13.74 21.48
C ASP A 964 19.30 13.73 20.06
N PHE A 965 18.28 12.93 19.76
CA PHE A 965 17.55 13.15 18.53
C PHE A 965 16.60 14.35 18.66
N ASN A 966 17.17 15.56 18.61
CA ASN A 966 16.44 16.77 18.26
C ASN A 966 16.47 16.84 16.72
N PRO A 967 15.34 16.72 16.01
CA PRO A 967 15.33 16.91 14.56
C PRO A 967 15.55 18.41 14.31
N LYS A 968 16.79 18.85 14.42
CA LYS A 968 17.17 20.14 13.84
C LYS A 968 16.98 19.98 12.35
N ILE A 969 15.88 20.52 11.86
CA ILE A 969 15.71 20.72 10.43
C ILE A 969 16.93 21.51 9.98
N PRO A 970 17.70 21.02 9.03
CA PRO A 970 18.87 21.75 8.51
C PRO A 970 18.43 23.16 8.13
N GLU A 971 19.28 24.14 8.37
CA GLU A 971 18.94 25.56 8.22
C GLU A 971 18.54 25.93 6.79
N HIS A 972 19.04 25.19 5.78
CA HIS A 972 18.59 25.29 4.40
C HIS A 972 17.19 24.69 4.12
N LEU A 973 16.59 23.96 5.06
CA LEU A 973 15.20 23.49 5.03
C LEU A 973 14.29 24.32 5.95
N LYS A 974 14.85 25.19 6.76
CA LYS A 974 14.09 26.24 7.39
C LYS A 974 13.74 27.22 6.27
N VAL A 975 12.51 27.17 5.79
CA VAL A 975 11.92 28.34 5.17
C VAL A 975 12.15 29.46 6.19
N GLY A 976 12.92 30.48 5.80
CA GLY A 976 13.24 31.53 6.70
C GLY A 976 11.98 31.96 7.44
N GLU A 977 12.11 32.26 8.71
CA GLU A 977 11.13 33.09 9.42
C GLU A 977 11.03 34.41 8.64
N ALA A 978 10.44 34.35 7.46
CA ALA A 978 9.89 35.49 6.79
C ALA A 978 8.71 35.87 7.67
N SER A 979 9.08 36.71 8.67
CA SER A 979 8.20 37.59 9.39
C SER A 979 6.71 37.24 9.23
N ALA A 980 6.12 36.74 10.32
CA ALA A 980 4.67 36.68 10.51
C ALA A 980 3.99 38.06 10.31
N ASP A 981 4.77 39.11 10.08
CA ASP A 981 4.37 40.48 9.90
C ASP A 981 4.08 40.92 8.46
N ARG A 982 4.14 40.03 7.48
CA ARG A 982 3.80 40.34 6.06
C ARG A 982 2.89 39.32 5.40
N LEU A 983 1.82 38.91 6.06
CA LEU A 983 0.60 38.59 5.33
C LEU A 983 -0.08 39.91 5.00
N PRO A 984 -0.34 40.23 3.72
CA PRO A 984 -1.19 41.39 3.40
C PRO A 984 -2.50 41.16 4.11
N SER A 985 -3.00 42.18 4.80
CA SER A 985 -4.34 42.18 5.36
C SER A 985 -5.31 41.79 4.28
N VAL A 986 -5.81 40.57 4.35
CA VAL A 986 -6.83 40.09 3.40
C VAL A 986 -8.09 40.86 3.69
N ASP A 987 -8.44 41.71 2.79
CA ASP A 987 -9.65 42.52 2.87
C ASP A 987 -10.87 41.59 3.04
N LYS A 988 -11.73 41.89 4.01
CA LYS A 988 -12.93 41.09 4.32
C LYS A 988 -13.88 40.90 3.13
N GLU A 989 -13.74 41.70 2.08
CA GLU A 989 -14.50 41.54 0.83
C GLU A 989 -13.90 40.44 -0.07
N SER A 990 -12.59 40.18 -0.06
CA SER A 990 -11.97 39.13 -0.86
C SER A 990 -12.23 37.72 -0.31
N LEU A 991 -12.63 37.56 0.96
CA LEU A 991 -13.06 36.28 1.56
C LEU A 991 -14.46 35.83 1.05
N ARG A 992 -15.19 36.65 0.32
CA ARG A 992 -16.44 36.24 -0.34
C ARG A 992 -16.24 35.48 -1.65
N ALA A 993 -15.07 35.52 -2.22
CA ALA A 993 -14.68 34.78 -3.39
C ALA A 993 -13.79 33.60 -2.97
N VAL A 994 -14.38 32.51 -2.48
CA VAL A 994 -13.74 31.20 -2.56
C VAL A 994 -13.51 30.93 -4.05
N PRO A 995 -12.28 30.67 -4.52
CA PRO A 995 -12.07 30.36 -5.92
C PRO A 995 -13.01 29.21 -6.28
N GLN A 996 -13.91 29.44 -7.20
CA GLN A 996 -14.62 28.37 -7.88
C GLN A 996 -13.53 27.55 -8.54
N ILE A 997 -13.33 26.33 -8.05
CA ILE A 997 -12.66 25.33 -8.85
C ILE A 997 -13.66 25.07 -9.97
N ASP A 998 -13.42 25.66 -11.14
CA ASP A 998 -14.14 25.32 -12.36
C ASP A 998 -13.85 23.83 -12.65
N LEU A 999 -14.75 23.01 -12.14
CA LEU A 999 -14.89 21.66 -12.67
C LEU A 999 -15.47 21.86 -14.07
N PRO A 1000 -14.84 21.32 -15.13
CA PRO A 1000 -15.34 21.52 -16.48
C PRO A 1000 -16.79 21.08 -16.54
N GLU A 1001 -17.68 22.03 -16.82
CA GLU A 1001 -19.06 21.74 -17.15
C GLU A 1001 -19.07 20.89 -18.42
N ARG A 1002 -19.24 19.59 -18.26
CA ARG A 1002 -19.58 18.70 -19.37
C ARG A 1002 -21.00 18.22 -19.21
N ASN A 1003 -21.84 18.86 -19.98
CA ASN A 1003 -23.12 18.37 -20.55
C ASN A 1003 -23.99 17.51 -19.62
N ILE A 1004 -24.84 18.17 -18.83
CA ILE A 1004 -26.02 17.56 -18.19
C ILE A 1004 -27.29 17.74 -19.05
N GLU A 1005 -27.19 17.98 -20.32
CA GLU A 1005 -28.38 18.12 -21.19
C GLU A 1005 -28.73 16.91 -22.04
N ARG A 1006 -28.49 15.68 -21.60
CA ARG A 1006 -29.12 14.50 -22.23
C ARG A 1006 -29.35 13.39 -21.21
N ALA A 1007 -30.34 13.54 -20.37
CA ALA A 1007 -31.04 12.41 -19.73
C ALA A 1007 -32.35 12.95 -19.09
N ARG A 1008 -33.36 13.23 -19.94
CA ARG A 1008 -34.76 13.01 -19.57
C ARG A 1008 -35.20 11.69 -20.13
#